data_395c8aa2e1c7a2966e413abda1df5856
#
_entry.id   395c8aa2e1c7a2966e413abda1df5856
#
_cell.length_a   1.000
_cell.length_b   1.000
_cell.length_c   1.000
_cell.angle_alpha   90.00
_cell.angle_beta   90.00
_cell.angle_gamma   90.00
#
_symmetry.space_group_name_H-M   'P 1'
#
loop_
_entity.id
_entity.type
_entity.pdbx_description
1 polymer ?
#
loop_
_entity_poly.entity_id
_entity_poly.type
_entity_poly.pdbx_seq_one_letter_code
_entity_poly.pdbx_strand_id
1 'polypeptide(L)'
;MGPRPDRPALLRAQLRRRRRVLAVAGAVLLAGVLWRWDGYADAGDAEASLAAFLHDQVEVDAESVLWWGETGALTYRPALFRGRVDPSQPHDLYFVRARLTDDGGVLGVRGLSNLTRTSSADEQAPRRLGPHHAAYATRVRGAWGALTVLDLRGEPEAVTEGWPSRARAQNAVTNLQETGRPEGFGRRRYALRPPAESLELDDEEGRLVAVADGARVVIDPGALSPVEGAERVEAQAQEKGVPGTITWVVDTVRNLSFVGPEPIAWLESRVFAVKDWVQRQYYAIAGAPDTEQEVAEELGVELTEEETRRRAELAVTDPELGWPPAPAEPFVRSPARGEGEWIPVVDDPWVRENPNAPPAFFTTFLQVDPERPFTRVYVALWDPRQAQLRIMSGTREPESATGETAPGMVPRDPETLGRVVAGFNGGFQSLHGEFGMMSEGRVYLPPKPWAATVAVMRDGRVGMGSWLDPPEGVRHYTERWAVDQIPEDMVEFRQNLTSVVEGDAWNPWRRWYWGAAPQGDEEQVYIDRSGLCLTEEGFLAYFWGKSMGAEELGRAMLAVRCVRGLHLDMNQRHTGFEFYHAFRPDGAETPTVRDDPPPEPETRRQAMHFEIGVPYARGWRVRGRKLARNMTPMRFPRYIRRDPRDFFYLTLKPVLPGRHLVVEDGAEGEGVFDTHGLPHAGWPHAFARTWLGAPPSEGEGEPEGERTWLVRIDPTRAVPAPLAGEALASDEGEAPAPLAYLGGSADRVRGAVSLWAERRLVGGWRFGVGAEVPEEAQVVLAGDALARGSDAGAAIGVDDDGFLVYAERSAPGRDLAADLALAGVRAALVLPDDARLAFRAGETLAGPDEYEREVDEATALAFLPDTRPPTEVLFPDVEPRPYMYWGPMQDTRVRYFRDEGPRRFTSPDEVEGGEDEGE
;
A
#
# COMPACT_ATOMS: atom_id res chain seq x y z
N MET A 1 -22.60 74.36 -24.02
CA MET A 1 -22.96 72.95 -23.82
C MET A 1 -22.73 72.16 -25.14
N GLY A 2 -21.60 71.50 -25.29
CA GLY A 2 -21.31 70.66 -26.44
C GLY A 2 -22.03 69.32 -26.40
N PRO A 3 -22.29 68.68 -27.54
CA PRO A 3 -23.03 67.47 -27.60
C PRO A 3 -22.24 66.34 -26.92
N ARG A 4 -22.89 65.58 -26.04
CA ARG A 4 -22.33 64.38 -25.40
C ARG A 4 -22.07 63.31 -26.45
N PRO A 5 -20.86 62.69 -26.50
CA PRO A 5 -20.58 61.63 -27.46
C PRO A 5 -21.49 60.45 -27.28
N ASP A 6 -21.94 59.88 -28.37
CA ASP A 6 -22.89 58.76 -28.47
C ASP A 6 -22.25 57.49 -27.90
N ARG A 7 -22.59 57.13 -26.66
CA ARG A 7 -22.06 55.96 -25.94
C ARG A 7 -22.14 54.64 -26.76
N PRO A 8 -23.19 54.34 -27.54
CA PRO A 8 -23.25 53.15 -28.38
C PRO A 8 -22.23 53.10 -29.53
N ALA A 9 -21.84 54.26 -30.07
CA ALA A 9 -20.87 54.33 -31.11
C ALA A 9 -19.43 54.05 -30.59
N LEU A 10 -19.11 54.58 -29.42
CA LEU A 10 -17.82 54.32 -28.76
C LEU A 10 -17.66 52.83 -28.35
N LEU A 11 -18.71 52.22 -27.86
CA LEU A 11 -18.72 50.79 -27.49
C LEU A 11 -18.51 49.89 -28.71
N ARG A 12 -19.17 50.22 -29.84
CA ARG A 12 -18.97 49.48 -31.11
C ARG A 12 -17.58 49.69 -31.69
N ALA A 13 -16.98 50.84 -31.55
CA ALA A 13 -15.62 51.10 -31.97
C ALA A 13 -14.61 50.32 -31.09
N GLN A 14 -14.80 50.29 -29.79
CA GLN A 14 -13.98 49.48 -28.88
C GLN A 14 -14.09 47.96 -29.12
N LEU A 15 -15.31 47.46 -29.37
CA LEU A 15 -15.53 46.05 -29.71
C LEU A 15 -14.91 45.67 -31.07
N ARG A 16 -14.95 46.58 -32.08
CA ARG A 16 -14.27 46.35 -33.38
C ARG A 16 -12.75 46.37 -33.20
N ARG A 17 -12.21 47.25 -32.36
CA ARG A 17 -10.76 47.32 -32.06
C ARG A 17 -10.31 46.03 -31.32
N ARG A 18 -11.03 45.58 -30.31
CA ARG A 18 -10.77 44.29 -29.62
C ARG A 18 -10.83 43.09 -30.55
N ARG A 19 -11.83 43.01 -31.44
CA ARG A 19 -11.91 41.92 -32.44
C ARG A 19 -10.76 41.95 -33.43
N ARG A 20 -10.27 43.14 -33.83
CA ARG A 20 -9.08 43.25 -34.68
C ARG A 20 -7.81 42.85 -33.94
N VAL A 21 -7.64 43.26 -32.71
CA VAL A 21 -6.49 42.86 -31.88
C VAL A 21 -6.50 41.32 -31.64
N LEU A 22 -7.64 40.74 -31.33
CA LEU A 22 -7.76 39.29 -31.19
C LEU A 22 -7.54 38.54 -32.52
N ALA A 23 -8.00 39.09 -33.65
CA ALA A 23 -7.73 38.51 -34.95
C ALA A 23 -6.26 38.58 -35.35
N VAL A 24 -5.59 39.71 -35.05
CA VAL A 24 -4.14 39.87 -35.29
C VAL A 24 -3.33 38.98 -34.35
N ALA A 25 -3.68 38.93 -33.07
CA ALA A 25 -3.03 38.01 -32.11
C ALA A 25 -3.24 36.53 -32.49
N GLY A 26 -4.44 36.17 -32.97
CA GLY A 26 -4.73 34.85 -33.50
C GLY A 26 -3.94 34.56 -34.80
N ALA A 27 -3.80 35.53 -35.70
CA ALA A 27 -3.01 35.38 -36.91
C ALA A 27 -1.50 35.29 -36.63
N VAL A 28 -1.00 36.02 -35.65
CA VAL A 28 0.41 35.97 -35.21
C VAL A 28 0.69 34.64 -34.51
N LEU A 29 -0.23 34.15 -33.65
CA LEU A 29 -0.15 32.82 -33.05
C LEU A 29 -0.20 31.72 -34.11
N LEU A 30 -1.11 31.83 -35.07
CA LEU A 30 -1.23 30.87 -36.18
C LEU A 30 0.02 30.90 -37.07
N ALA A 31 0.56 32.10 -37.39
CA ALA A 31 1.81 32.26 -38.13
C ALA A 31 3.02 31.73 -37.35
N GLY A 32 3.09 31.94 -36.04
CA GLY A 32 4.11 31.37 -35.16
C GLY A 32 4.05 29.83 -35.07
N VAL A 33 2.83 29.28 -35.06
CA VAL A 33 2.60 27.82 -35.09
C VAL A 33 2.94 27.24 -36.48
N LEU A 34 2.69 28.00 -37.55
CA LEU A 34 2.99 27.56 -38.91
C LEU A 34 4.46 27.77 -39.30
N TRP A 35 5.19 28.65 -38.60
CA TRP A 35 6.59 29.00 -38.93
C TRP A 35 7.61 28.30 -38.02
N ARG A 36 7.28 27.21 -37.42
CA ARG A 36 8.25 26.33 -36.80
C ARG A 36 9.02 25.59 -37.91
N TRP A 37 10.23 26.08 -38.23
CA TRP A 37 11.15 25.36 -39.08
C TRP A 37 11.65 24.15 -38.31
N ASP A 38 11.14 22.97 -38.66
CA ASP A 38 11.41 21.74 -37.95
C ASP A 38 12.77 21.10 -38.30
N GLY A 39 13.59 21.70 -39.11
CA GLY A 39 14.86 21.13 -39.55
C GLY A 39 14.72 20.19 -40.75
N TYR A 40 15.81 19.58 -41.16
CA TYR A 40 15.87 18.56 -42.21
C TYR A 40 16.92 17.53 -41.86
N ALA A 41 16.58 16.26 -41.94
CA ALA A 41 17.50 15.14 -41.81
C ALA A 41 17.29 14.15 -42.94
N ASP A 42 18.38 13.72 -43.59
CA ASP A 42 18.41 12.69 -44.61
C ASP A 42 19.61 11.79 -44.34
N ALA A 43 19.33 10.53 -44.07
CA ALA A 43 20.33 9.50 -43.77
C ALA A 43 20.22 8.27 -44.70
N GLY A 44 19.56 8.47 -45.85
CA GLY A 44 19.45 7.49 -46.91
C GLY A 44 18.16 6.68 -46.96
N ASP A 45 17.53 6.47 -45.81
CA ASP A 45 16.17 5.89 -45.72
C ASP A 45 15.35 6.62 -44.66
N ALA A 46 14.05 6.29 -44.59
CA ALA A 46 13.12 7.01 -43.72
C ALA A 46 13.36 6.69 -42.23
N GLU A 47 13.80 5.51 -41.91
CA GLU A 47 14.09 5.00 -40.57
C GLU A 47 15.34 5.67 -40.01
N ALA A 48 16.44 5.63 -40.75
CA ALA A 48 17.69 6.27 -40.37
C ALA A 48 17.55 7.82 -40.33
N SER A 49 16.77 8.41 -41.24
CA SER A 49 16.45 9.84 -41.24
C SER A 49 15.64 10.27 -40.04
N LEU A 50 14.71 9.43 -39.59
CA LEU A 50 13.95 9.66 -38.35
C LEU A 50 14.88 9.58 -37.12
N ALA A 51 15.76 8.59 -37.06
CA ALA A 51 16.75 8.45 -35.99
C ALA A 51 17.69 9.66 -35.94
N ALA A 52 18.20 10.11 -37.09
CA ALA A 52 19.03 11.31 -37.18
C ALA A 52 18.31 12.60 -36.78
N PHE A 53 17.01 12.72 -37.13
CA PHE A 53 16.21 13.89 -36.77
C PHE A 53 15.91 13.96 -35.25
N LEU A 54 15.76 12.84 -34.59
CA LEU A 54 15.38 12.73 -33.17
C LEU A 54 16.59 12.51 -32.23
N HIS A 55 17.83 12.46 -32.75
CA HIS A 55 19.01 12.04 -31.98
C HIS A 55 19.24 12.85 -30.69
N ASP A 56 18.88 14.15 -30.68
CA ASP A 56 19.00 14.99 -29.48
C ASP A 56 17.90 14.74 -28.44
N GLN A 57 16.85 14.02 -28.80
CA GLN A 57 15.67 13.80 -27.92
C GLN A 57 15.54 12.34 -27.51
N VAL A 58 15.76 11.41 -28.43
CA VAL A 58 15.59 9.95 -28.23
C VAL A 58 16.58 9.22 -29.13
N GLU A 59 17.33 8.29 -28.58
CA GLU A 59 18.07 7.30 -29.34
C GLU A 59 17.07 6.30 -29.95
N VAL A 60 16.82 6.44 -31.23
CA VAL A 60 15.85 5.61 -31.98
C VAL A 60 16.52 4.32 -32.43
N ASP A 61 15.91 3.19 -32.14
CA ASP A 61 16.22 1.90 -32.75
C ASP A 61 15.61 1.89 -34.16
N ALA A 62 16.41 2.24 -35.17
CA ALA A 62 15.95 2.43 -36.55
C ALA A 62 15.29 1.15 -37.13
N GLU A 63 15.80 -0.03 -36.76
CA GLU A 63 15.24 -1.33 -37.23
C GLU A 63 13.86 -1.61 -36.67
N SER A 64 13.47 -0.94 -35.59
CA SER A 64 12.17 -1.09 -34.94
C SER A 64 11.08 -0.18 -35.49
N VAL A 65 11.40 0.74 -36.41
CA VAL A 65 10.47 1.75 -36.88
C VAL A 65 9.39 1.15 -37.78
N LEU A 66 8.15 1.33 -37.39
CA LEU A 66 6.98 0.93 -38.17
C LEU A 66 6.21 2.15 -38.64
N TRP A 67 5.99 2.25 -39.96
CA TRP A 67 5.25 3.35 -40.57
C TRP A 67 3.80 2.93 -40.93
N TRP A 68 2.87 3.89 -40.79
CA TRP A 68 1.48 3.76 -41.28
C TRP A 68 1.12 4.87 -42.26
N GLY A 69 0.20 4.61 -43.17
CA GLY A 69 -0.26 5.57 -44.17
C GLY A 69 0.68 5.73 -45.37
N GLU A 70 0.27 6.55 -46.33
CA GLU A 70 1.00 6.82 -47.57
C GLU A 70 1.90 8.07 -47.45
N THR A 71 2.98 8.09 -48.18
CA THR A 71 3.89 9.24 -48.32
C THR A 71 3.22 10.36 -49.05
N GLY A 72 3.41 11.60 -48.53
CA GLY A 72 2.98 12.79 -49.24
C GLY A 72 3.64 14.03 -48.62
N ALA A 73 4.14 14.96 -49.45
CA ALA A 73 4.92 16.11 -49.02
C ALA A 73 4.21 17.04 -48.01
N LEU A 74 2.89 16.93 -47.87
CA LEU A 74 2.10 17.74 -46.96
C LEU A 74 1.44 16.89 -45.82
N THR A 75 1.61 15.59 -45.86
CA THR A 75 1.00 14.66 -44.87
C THR A 75 2.00 14.18 -43.86
N TYR A 76 1.59 14.16 -42.59
CA TYR A 76 2.38 13.52 -41.50
C TYR A 76 2.04 12.06 -41.42
N ARG A 77 3.03 11.19 -41.59
CA ARG A 77 2.90 9.74 -41.40
C ARG A 77 3.11 9.36 -39.95
N PRO A 78 2.22 8.56 -39.36
CA PRO A 78 2.44 7.97 -38.06
C PRO A 78 3.59 6.94 -38.09
N ALA A 79 4.44 6.99 -37.10
CA ALA A 79 5.46 5.98 -36.85
C ALA A 79 5.45 5.54 -35.39
N LEU A 80 5.70 4.26 -35.18
CA LEU A 80 5.90 3.64 -33.87
C LEU A 80 7.29 3.02 -33.88
N PHE A 81 8.05 3.24 -32.82
CA PHE A 81 9.41 2.74 -32.74
C PHE A 81 9.84 2.52 -31.31
N ARG A 82 10.83 1.69 -31.11
CA ARG A 82 11.54 1.48 -29.86
C ARG A 82 12.68 2.50 -29.75
N GLY A 83 12.84 3.07 -28.56
CA GLY A 83 13.90 4.05 -28.31
C GLY A 83 14.14 4.25 -26.81
N ARG A 84 15.18 5.02 -26.50
CA ARG A 84 15.55 5.39 -25.14
C ARG A 84 16.13 6.77 -25.09
N VAL A 85 15.96 7.46 -23.97
CA VAL A 85 16.52 8.81 -23.79
C VAL A 85 18.01 8.76 -23.45
N ASP A 86 18.43 7.71 -22.74
CA ASP A 86 19.80 7.52 -22.29
C ASP A 86 20.23 6.05 -22.54
N PRO A 87 21.49 5.79 -22.99
CA PRO A 87 22.00 4.45 -23.20
C PRO A 87 21.95 3.52 -21.99
N SER A 88 21.89 4.06 -20.76
CA SER A 88 21.77 3.31 -19.53
C SER A 88 20.33 2.92 -19.18
N GLN A 89 19.35 3.49 -19.88
CA GLN A 89 17.92 3.20 -19.65
C GLN A 89 17.42 2.05 -20.52
N PRO A 90 16.41 1.30 -20.06
CA PRO A 90 15.70 0.36 -20.90
C PRO A 90 14.96 1.09 -22.02
N HIS A 91 14.63 0.35 -23.06
CA HIS A 91 13.92 0.92 -24.19
C HIS A 91 12.42 1.07 -23.88
N ASP A 92 11.92 2.21 -24.32
CA ASP A 92 10.48 2.52 -24.34
C ASP A 92 9.95 2.46 -25.76
N LEU A 93 8.63 2.45 -25.87
CA LEU A 93 7.91 2.55 -27.13
C LEU A 93 7.46 4.01 -27.37
N TYR A 94 7.86 4.54 -28.52
CA TYR A 94 7.54 5.91 -28.91
C TYR A 94 6.60 5.95 -30.11
N PHE A 95 5.75 6.96 -30.11
CA PHE A 95 4.91 7.33 -31.24
C PHE A 95 5.26 8.73 -31.70
N VAL A 96 5.31 8.91 -33.04
CA VAL A 96 5.58 10.19 -33.67
C VAL A 96 4.79 10.32 -34.98
N ARG A 97 4.59 11.54 -35.44
CA ARG A 97 4.12 11.83 -36.79
C ARG A 97 5.20 12.59 -37.52
N ALA A 98 5.76 12.02 -38.57
CA ALA A 98 6.81 12.64 -39.37
C ALA A 98 6.36 12.97 -40.79
N ARG A 99 6.83 14.09 -41.29
CA ARG A 99 6.66 14.49 -42.68
C ARG A 99 7.93 14.12 -43.45
N LEU A 100 7.74 13.31 -44.48
CA LEU A 100 8.82 12.72 -45.25
C LEU A 100 8.87 13.34 -46.66
N THR A 101 10.08 13.39 -47.22
CA THR A 101 10.29 13.55 -48.67
C THR A 101 10.07 12.24 -49.41
N ASP A 102 9.97 12.30 -50.73
CA ASP A 102 9.76 11.10 -51.56
C ASP A 102 10.93 10.09 -51.49
N ASP A 103 12.10 10.57 -51.14
CA ASP A 103 13.36 9.81 -50.97
C ASP A 103 13.65 9.40 -49.50
N GLY A 104 12.74 9.69 -48.59
CA GLY A 104 12.82 9.21 -47.18
C GLY A 104 13.42 10.23 -46.20
N GLY A 105 13.84 11.41 -46.64
CA GLY A 105 14.30 12.45 -45.72
C GLY A 105 13.18 12.99 -44.83
N VAL A 106 13.47 13.33 -43.58
CA VAL A 106 12.52 13.89 -42.62
C VAL A 106 12.53 15.41 -42.66
N LEU A 107 11.38 16.02 -43.00
CA LEU A 107 11.15 17.46 -43.06
C LEU A 107 10.63 18.06 -41.74
N GLY A 108 10.19 17.22 -40.81
CA GLY A 108 9.71 17.69 -39.54
C GLY A 108 8.92 16.58 -38.81
N VAL A 109 8.84 16.72 -37.50
CA VAL A 109 8.10 15.77 -36.63
C VAL A 109 7.10 16.50 -35.76
N ARG A 110 6.02 15.81 -35.39
CA ARG A 110 5.02 16.33 -34.46
C ARG A 110 4.54 15.20 -33.53
N GLY A 111 4.28 15.59 -32.28
CA GLY A 111 3.64 14.71 -31.30
C GLY A 111 4.51 13.52 -30.92
N LEU A 112 5.82 13.72 -30.77
CA LEU A 112 6.67 12.70 -30.17
C LEU A 112 6.13 12.39 -28.77
N SER A 113 5.76 11.13 -28.54
CA SER A 113 5.15 10.68 -27.29
C SER A 113 5.74 9.35 -26.87
N ASN A 114 6.21 9.26 -25.63
CA ASN A 114 6.57 8.01 -25.01
C ASN A 114 5.28 7.30 -24.56
N LEU A 115 5.02 6.11 -25.07
CA LEU A 115 3.77 5.38 -24.81
C LEU A 115 3.88 4.46 -23.60
N THR A 116 5.05 3.97 -23.26
CA THR A 116 5.25 2.98 -22.19
C THR A 116 5.75 3.62 -20.91
N ARG A 117 6.65 4.60 -21.01
CA ARG A 117 7.12 5.42 -19.86
C ARG A 117 7.59 4.58 -18.70
N THR A 118 8.21 3.47 -19.02
CA THR A 118 8.69 2.54 -18.01
C THR A 118 10.18 2.70 -17.91
N SER A 119 10.63 3.06 -16.75
CA SER A 119 12.02 3.16 -16.43
C SER A 119 12.65 1.84 -15.96
N SER A 120 11.82 0.81 -15.77
CA SER A 120 12.25 -0.51 -15.23
C SER A 120 11.96 -1.69 -16.14
N ALA A 121 11.28 -1.45 -17.25
CA ALA A 121 10.94 -2.48 -18.22
C ALA A 121 11.61 -2.20 -19.56
N ASP A 122 12.10 -3.25 -20.21
CA ASP A 122 12.66 -3.17 -21.56
C ASP A 122 11.60 -3.62 -22.57
N GLU A 123 11.21 -2.73 -23.48
CA GLU A 123 10.18 -3.03 -24.46
C GLU A 123 10.79 -3.67 -25.70
N GLN A 124 10.14 -4.71 -26.21
CA GLN A 124 10.52 -5.33 -27.48
C GLN A 124 10.19 -4.39 -28.65
N ALA A 125 10.92 -4.55 -29.76
CA ALA A 125 10.56 -3.90 -31.01
C ALA A 125 9.09 -4.20 -31.37
N PRO A 126 8.27 -3.18 -31.73
CA PRO A 126 6.87 -3.39 -32.03
C PRO A 126 6.68 -4.21 -33.32
N ARG A 127 5.68 -5.05 -33.34
CA ARG A 127 5.22 -5.80 -34.53
C ARG A 127 3.95 -5.21 -35.07
N ARG A 128 3.88 -5.07 -36.38
CA ARG A 128 2.65 -4.64 -37.06
C ARG A 128 1.67 -5.82 -37.17
N LEU A 129 0.43 -5.58 -36.76
CA LEU A 129 -0.67 -6.52 -36.91
C LEU A 129 -1.73 -5.91 -37.83
N GLY A 130 -1.65 -6.21 -39.12
CA GLY A 130 -2.57 -5.66 -40.12
C GLY A 130 -2.49 -4.12 -40.24
N PRO A 131 -3.60 -3.44 -40.69
CA PRO A 131 -3.57 -2.02 -41.07
C PRO A 131 -3.67 -1.06 -39.88
N HIS A 132 -4.15 -1.48 -38.72
CA HIS A 132 -4.50 -0.57 -37.63
C HIS A 132 -3.94 -0.99 -36.25
N HIS A 133 -3.30 -2.13 -36.15
CA HIS A 133 -2.83 -2.64 -34.89
C HIS A 133 -1.30 -2.85 -34.89
N ALA A 134 -0.73 -2.76 -33.70
CA ALA A 134 0.62 -3.17 -33.41
C ALA A 134 0.65 -3.95 -32.09
N ALA A 135 1.68 -4.75 -31.89
CA ALA A 135 1.90 -5.43 -30.64
C ALA A 135 3.37 -5.33 -30.23
N TYR A 136 3.61 -5.42 -28.95
CA TYR A 136 4.94 -5.48 -28.37
C TYR A 136 4.90 -6.29 -27.06
N ALA A 137 6.07 -6.70 -26.60
CA ALA A 137 6.22 -7.37 -25.32
C ALA A 137 7.12 -6.54 -24.38
N THR A 138 6.84 -6.65 -23.11
CA THR A 138 7.57 -5.99 -22.02
C THR A 138 8.43 -6.99 -21.28
N ARG A 139 9.72 -6.71 -21.14
CA ARG A 139 10.71 -7.55 -20.46
C ARG A 139 11.20 -6.89 -19.18
N VAL A 140 11.17 -7.63 -18.07
CA VAL A 140 11.63 -7.17 -16.77
C VAL A 140 12.51 -8.21 -16.12
N ARG A 141 13.65 -7.80 -15.56
CA ARG A 141 14.62 -8.71 -14.92
C ARG A 141 15.02 -9.90 -15.79
N GLY A 142 15.08 -9.68 -17.10
CA GLY A 142 15.45 -10.77 -18.01
C GLY A 142 14.32 -11.69 -18.45
N ALA A 143 13.12 -11.60 -17.85
CA ALA A 143 11.95 -12.39 -18.23
C ALA A 143 10.87 -11.54 -18.92
N TRP A 144 10.10 -12.15 -19.83
CA TRP A 144 8.98 -11.51 -20.51
C TRP A 144 7.74 -11.56 -19.62
N GLY A 145 7.28 -10.39 -19.16
CA GLY A 145 6.19 -10.28 -18.20
C GLY A 145 4.83 -9.97 -18.81
N ALA A 146 4.76 -9.32 -19.98
CA ALA A 146 3.50 -8.93 -20.59
C ALA A 146 3.55 -8.80 -22.11
N LEU A 147 2.39 -9.00 -22.74
CA LEU A 147 2.10 -8.71 -24.15
C LEU A 147 1.15 -7.52 -24.21
N THR A 148 1.35 -6.59 -25.14
CA THR A 148 0.46 -5.45 -25.34
C THR A 148 0.05 -5.33 -26.79
N VAL A 149 -1.24 -5.20 -27.04
CA VAL A 149 -1.81 -4.90 -28.36
C VAL A 149 -2.28 -3.45 -28.37
N LEU A 150 -1.83 -2.69 -29.37
CA LEU A 150 -2.23 -1.30 -29.62
C LEU A 150 -3.20 -1.22 -30.80
N ASP A 151 -4.26 -0.46 -30.64
CA ASP A 151 -5.16 -0.05 -31.72
C ASP A 151 -4.94 1.43 -32.07
N LEU A 152 -4.40 1.67 -33.27
CA LEU A 152 -4.09 3.01 -33.75
C LEU A 152 -5.34 3.80 -34.18
N ARG A 153 -6.52 3.20 -34.25
CA ARG A 153 -7.80 3.92 -34.51
C ARG A 153 -8.20 4.82 -33.35
N GLY A 154 -7.83 4.45 -32.12
CA GLY A 154 -8.13 5.17 -30.90
C GLY A 154 -8.68 4.29 -29.79
N GLU A 155 -9.06 4.94 -28.69
CA GLU A 155 -9.71 4.24 -27.58
C GLU A 155 -11.05 3.64 -28.01
N PRO A 156 -11.38 2.40 -27.57
CA PRO A 156 -12.70 1.82 -27.79
C PRO A 156 -13.80 2.70 -27.17
N GLU A 157 -14.92 2.87 -27.86
CA GLU A 157 -16.07 3.66 -27.36
C GLU A 157 -16.58 3.17 -25.99
N ALA A 158 -16.47 1.88 -25.72
CA ALA A 158 -16.82 1.27 -24.43
C ALA A 158 -16.08 1.87 -23.24
N VAL A 159 -14.88 2.41 -23.43
CA VAL A 159 -14.09 3.03 -22.34
C VAL A 159 -14.75 4.31 -21.81
N THR A 160 -15.44 5.03 -22.66
CA THR A 160 -16.14 6.29 -22.34
C THR A 160 -17.67 6.18 -22.47
N GLU A 161 -18.19 4.95 -22.56
CA GLU A 161 -19.62 4.70 -22.64
C GLU A 161 -20.33 5.24 -21.39
N GLY A 162 -21.47 5.89 -21.61
CA GLY A 162 -22.21 6.53 -20.51
C GLY A 162 -21.62 7.85 -19.98
N TRP A 163 -20.44 8.29 -20.46
CA TRP A 163 -19.87 9.54 -20.00
C TRP A 163 -20.61 10.75 -20.56
N PRO A 164 -20.74 11.84 -19.76
CA PRO A 164 -21.25 13.13 -20.26
C PRO A 164 -20.35 13.67 -21.38
N SER A 165 -20.91 14.42 -22.33
CA SER A 165 -20.17 15.01 -23.45
C SER A 165 -18.96 15.86 -23.01
N ARG A 166 -19.07 16.55 -21.86
CA ARG A 166 -17.97 17.30 -21.27
C ARG A 166 -16.82 16.38 -20.88
N ALA A 167 -17.10 15.26 -20.21
CA ALA A 167 -16.07 14.32 -19.78
C ALA A 167 -15.37 13.65 -20.97
N ARG A 168 -16.11 13.37 -22.04
CA ARG A 168 -15.53 12.87 -23.30
C ARG A 168 -14.61 13.91 -23.96
N ALA A 169 -15.00 15.19 -23.95
CA ALA A 169 -14.15 16.27 -24.45
C ALA A 169 -12.88 16.45 -23.60
N GLN A 170 -13.00 16.32 -22.27
CA GLN A 170 -11.85 16.33 -21.36
C GLN A 170 -10.89 15.17 -21.64
N ASN A 171 -11.42 13.96 -21.85
CA ASN A 171 -10.62 12.79 -22.22
C ASN A 171 -9.89 13.00 -23.56
N ALA A 172 -10.56 13.57 -24.56
CA ALA A 172 -9.92 13.86 -25.85
C ALA A 172 -8.75 14.85 -25.72
N VAL A 173 -8.86 15.86 -24.86
CA VAL A 173 -7.75 16.79 -24.57
C VAL A 173 -6.62 16.09 -23.84
N THR A 174 -6.94 15.24 -22.85
CA THR A 174 -5.93 14.43 -22.15
C THR A 174 -5.21 13.49 -23.12
N ASN A 175 -5.95 12.78 -23.96
CA ASN A 175 -5.35 11.93 -24.99
C ASN A 175 -4.46 12.70 -25.96
N LEU A 176 -4.89 13.90 -26.37
CA LEU A 176 -4.08 14.77 -27.24
C LEU A 176 -2.75 15.15 -26.57
N GLN A 177 -2.76 15.44 -25.27
CA GLN A 177 -1.54 15.76 -24.53
C GLN A 177 -0.64 14.54 -24.32
N GLU A 178 -1.24 13.39 -24.04
CA GLU A 178 -0.50 12.16 -23.72
C GLU A 178 0.04 11.42 -24.94
N THR A 179 -0.69 11.48 -26.05
CA THR A 179 -0.39 10.65 -27.23
C THR A 179 -0.23 11.45 -28.53
N GLY A 180 -0.43 12.76 -28.46
CA GLY A 180 -0.49 13.63 -29.63
C GLY A 180 -1.75 13.46 -30.49
N ARG A 181 -2.76 12.71 -30.01
CA ARG A 181 -3.98 12.35 -30.73
C ARG A 181 -5.20 12.47 -29.80
N PRO A 182 -6.26 13.22 -30.19
CA PRO A 182 -7.45 13.36 -29.36
C PRO A 182 -8.22 12.04 -29.21
N GLU A 183 -8.15 11.12 -30.18
CA GLU A 183 -8.69 9.77 -30.10
C GLU A 183 -7.88 8.81 -29.25
N GLY A 184 -6.65 9.17 -28.87
CA GLY A 184 -5.75 8.33 -28.11
C GLY A 184 -5.32 7.05 -28.84
N PHE A 185 -5.03 5.99 -28.08
CA PHE A 185 -4.76 4.64 -28.53
C PHE A 185 -5.64 3.66 -27.77
N GLY A 186 -6.22 2.69 -28.48
CA GLY A 186 -6.72 1.48 -27.85
C GLY A 186 -5.52 0.67 -27.35
N ARG A 187 -5.50 0.30 -26.08
CA ARG A 187 -4.43 -0.50 -25.49
C ARG A 187 -5.04 -1.67 -24.75
N ARG A 188 -4.53 -2.89 -25.02
CA ARG A 188 -4.87 -4.09 -24.26
C ARG A 188 -3.60 -4.78 -23.85
N ARG A 189 -3.46 -5.00 -22.57
CA ARG A 189 -2.29 -5.63 -21.98
C ARG A 189 -2.67 -6.98 -21.38
N TYR A 190 -1.80 -7.96 -21.55
CA TYR A 190 -1.95 -9.32 -21.06
C TYR A 190 -0.68 -9.68 -20.30
N ALA A 191 -0.78 -9.93 -19.01
CA ALA A 191 0.34 -10.42 -18.22
C ALA A 191 0.60 -11.89 -18.55
N LEU A 192 1.86 -12.28 -18.78
CA LEU A 192 2.27 -13.66 -18.91
C LEU A 192 2.36 -14.32 -17.53
N ARG A 193 1.76 -15.49 -17.39
CA ARG A 193 1.71 -16.25 -16.15
C ARG A 193 2.14 -17.70 -16.37
N PRO A 194 3.27 -18.13 -15.81
CA PRO A 194 4.37 -17.31 -15.27
C PRO A 194 5.04 -16.44 -16.34
N PRO A 195 5.90 -15.46 -15.96
CA PRO A 195 6.74 -14.75 -16.91
C PRO A 195 7.59 -15.74 -17.73
N ALA A 196 7.87 -15.43 -19.00
CA ALA A 196 8.57 -16.30 -19.91
C ALA A 196 10.06 -15.92 -20.02
N GLU A 197 10.93 -16.92 -20.13
CA GLU A 197 12.36 -16.72 -20.39
C GLU A 197 12.63 -16.43 -21.87
N SER A 198 11.88 -17.09 -22.74
CA SER A 198 11.95 -16.94 -24.20
C SER A 198 10.61 -16.47 -24.76
N LEU A 199 10.64 -15.55 -25.72
CA LEU A 199 9.44 -15.05 -26.38
C LEU A 199 9.72 -14.71 -27.83
N GLU A 200 8.90 -15.25 -28.72
CA GLU A 200 8.84 -14.86 -30.11
C GLU A 200 7.47 -14.30 -30.44
N LEU A 201 7.44 -13.16 -31.15
CA LEU A 201 6.21 -12.53 -31.61
C LEU A 201 6.10 -12.63 -33.13
N ASP A 202 4.94 -13.02 -33.64
CA ASP A 202 4.66 -13.06 -35.07
C ASP A 202 3.26 -12.54 -35.38
N ASP A 203 3.00 -12.25 -36.65
CA ASP A 203 1.68 -11.88 -37.21
C ASP A 203 1.16 -13.03 -38.09
N GLU A 204 0.06 -13.62 -37.69
CA GLU A 204 -0.70 -14.56 -38.52
C GLU A 204 -2.07 -13.96 -38.86
N GLU A 205 -2.23 -13.52 -40.09
CA GLU A 205 -3.50 -12.97 -40.61
C GLU A 205 -4.04 -11.79 -39.78
N GLY A 206 -3.17 -10.93 -39.25
CA GLY A 206 -3.55 -9.77 -38.40
C GLY A 206 -3.73 -10.12 -36.91
N ARG A 207 -3.43 -11.35 -36.48
CA ARG A 207 -3.46 -11.80 -35.09
C ARG A 207 -2.06 -11.87 -34.53
N LEU A 208 -1.92 -11.44 -33.27
CA LEU A 208 -0.68 -11.63 -32.53
C LEU A 208 -0.53 -13.11 -32.19
N VAL A 209 0.55 -13.71 -32.65
CA VAL A 209 1.01 -15.01 -32.20
C VAL A 209 2.25 -14.81 -31.34
N ALA A 210 2.18 -15.25 -30.09
CA ALA A 210 3.28 -15.22 -29.16
C ALA A 210 3.65 -16.66 -28.76
N VAL A 211 4.92 -17.03 -28.88
CA VAL A 211 5.44 -18.30 -28.40
C VAL A 211 6.29 -18.01 -27.17
N ALA A 212 5.75 -18.31 -26.00
CA ALA A 212 6.37 -18.05 -24.72
C ALA A 212 6.81 -19.39 -24.09
N ASP A 213 8.12 -19.61 -23.96
CA ASP A 213 8.73 -20.88 -23.49
C ASP A 213 8.17 -22.12 -24.22
N GLY A 214 7.94 -21.96 -25.52
CA GLY A 214 7.36 -23.03 -26.37
C GLY A 214 5.83 -23.13 -26.30
N ALA A 215 5.17 -22.43 -25.40
CA ALA A 215 3.71 -22.36 -25.34
C ALA A 215 3.18 -21.27 -26.29
N ARG A 216 2.23 -21.63 -27.14
CA ARG A 216 1.62 -20.73 -28.12
C ARG A 216 0.44 -19.98 -27.51
N VAL A 217 0.44 -18.67 -27.67
CA VAL A 217 -0.66 -17.76 -27.31
C VAL A 217 -1.10 -17.01 -28.56
N VAL A 218 -2.37 -17.00 -28.87
CA VAL A 218 -2.93 -16.26 -30.01
C VAL A 218 -3.92 -15.22 -29.52
N ILE A 219 -3.66 -13.95 -29.87
CA ILE A 219 -4.52 -12.83 -29.50
C ILE A 219 -5.08 -12.16 -30.75
N ASP A 220 -6.40 -12.14 -30.88
CA ASP A 220 -7.08 -11.36 -31.91
C ASP A 220 -7.21 -9.91 -31.44
N PRO A 221 -6.70 -8.93 -32.20
CA PRO A 221 -6.79 -7.52 -31.82
C PRO A 221 -8.21 -7.00 -31.59
N GLY A 222 -9.20 -7.63 -32.19
CA GLY A 222 -10.62 -7.30 -32.02
C GLY A 222 -11.31 -7.99 -30.82
N ALA A 223 -10.72 -9.05 -30.30
CA ALA A 223 -11.29 -9.84 -29.22
C ALA A 223 -10.96 -9.26 -27.83
N LEU A 224 -11.81 -9.55 -26.83
CA LEU A 224 -11.59 -9.16 -25.44
C LEU A 224 -10.70 -10.16 -24.69
N SER A 225 -10.56 -11.37 -25.23
CA SER A 225 -9.80 -12.48 -24.65
C SER A 225 -8.94 -13.17 -25.72
N PRO A 226 -7.85 -13.84 -25.30
CA PRO A 226 -7.04 -14.67 -26.20
C PRO A 226 -7.89 -15.75 -26.88
N VAL A 227 -7.55 -16.06 -28.12
CA VAL A 227 -8.21 -17.12 -28.91
C VAL A 227 -7.62 -18.49 -28.58
N GLU A 228 -6.33 -18.54 -28.25
CA GLU A 228 -5.57 -19.74 -27.91
C GLU A 228 -4.58 -19.40 -26.79
N GLY A 229 -4.29 -20.33 -25.86
CA GLY A 229 -3.35 -20.16 -24.78
C GLY A 229 -3.85 -19.21 -23.68
N ALA A 230 -5.18 -19.13 -23.45
CA ALA A 230 -5.80 -18.23 -22.48
C ALA A 230 -5.32 -18.46 -21.03
N GLU A 231 -4.91 -19.68 -20.70
CA GLU A 231 -4.37 -20.06 -19.39
C GLU A 231 -2.98 -19.47 -19.12
N ARG A 232 -2.27 -19.07 -20.17
CA ARG A 232 -0.91 -18.50 -20.11
C ARG A 232 -0.91 -16.99 -19.93
N VAL A 233 -2.05 -16.34 -20.10
CA VAL A 233 -2.16 -14.89 -20.07
C VAL A 233 -3.36 -14.40 -19.27
N GLU A 234 -3.13 -13.35 -18.53
CA GLU A 234 -4.16 -12.66 -17.73
C GLU A 234 -4.42 -11.27 -18.33
N ALA A 235 -5.65 -11.04 -18.81
CA ALA A 235 -6.03 -9.76 -19.40
C ALA A 235 -6.15 -8.68 -18.32
N GLN A 236 -5.52 -7.52 -18.54
CA GLN A 236 -5.63 -6.37 -17.65
C GLN A 236 -6.92 -5.60 -17.90
N ALA A 237 -7.69 -5.34 -16.85
CA ALA A 237 -8.87 -4.50 -16.95
C ALA A 237 -8.48 -3.03 -17.18
N GLN A 238 -8.96 -2.43 -18.27
CA GLN A 238 -8.83 -1.00 -18.53
C GLN A 238 -10.12 -0.27 -18.14
N GLU A 239 -10.18 0.24 -16.93
CA GLU A 239 -11.25 1.13 -16.51
C GLU A 239 -10.72 2.56 -16.40
N LYS A 240 -11.31 3.49 -17.15
CA LYS A 240 -11.10 4.93 -16.98
C LYS A 240 -12.24 5.53 -16.16
N GLY A 241 -11.91 6.29 -15.13
CA GLY A 241 -12.89 7.06 -14.35
C GLY A 241 -13.21 8.41 -15.00
N VAL A 242 -14.43 8.91 -14.82
CA VAL A 242 -14.81 10.25 -15.28
C VAL A 242 -13.95 11.30 -14.59
N PRO A 243 -13.17 12.12 -15.31
CA PRO A 243 -12.28 13.11 -14.70
C PRO A 243 -13.05 14.22 -13.99
N GLY A 244 -12.63 14.59 -12.79
CA GLY A 244 -13.14 15.77 -12.08
C GLY A 244 -12.71 17.05 -12.80
N THR A 245 -13.61 18.00 -13.01
CA THR A 245 -13.33 19.18 -13.85
C THR A 245 -12.16 20.02 -13.34
N ILE A 246 -12.11 20.29 -12.03
CA ILE A 246 -11.06 21.13 -11.46
C ILE A 246 -9.71 20.42 -11.56
N THR A 247 -9.65 19.16 -11.13
CA THR A 247 -8.43 18.35 -11.22
C THR A 247 -7.95 18.24 -12.66
N TRP A 248 -8.87 17.99 -13.60
CA TRP A 248 -8.53 17.92 -15.01
C TRP A 248 -7.99 19.25 -15.56
N VAL A 249 -8.57 20.41 -15.20
CA VAL A 249 -8.05 21.72 -15.63
C VAL A 249 -6.63 21.93 -15.11
N VAL A 250 -6.40 21.66 -13.83
CA VAL A 250 -5.08 21.78 -13.22
C VAL A 250 -4.07 20.88 -13.93
N ASP A 251 -4.41 19.59 -14.10
CA ASP A 251 -3.53 18.64 -14.78
C ASP A 251 -3.29 18.99 -16.25
N THR A 252 -4.33 19.44 -16.95
CA THR A 252 -4.24 19.86 -18.35
C THR A 252 -3.30 21.06 -18.52
N VAL A 253 -3.42 22.07 -17.66
CA VAL A 253 -2.58 23.27 -17.73
C VAL A 253 -1.14 22.96 -17.29
N ARG A 254 -0.95 22.14 -16.26
CA ARG A 254 0.36 21.65 -15.81
C ARG A 254 1.10 20.87 -16.90
N ASN A 255 0.36 20.21 -17.78
CA ASN A 255 0.90 19.40 -18.87
C ASN A 255 1.22 20.20 -20.15
N LEU A 256 0.97 21.51 -20.15
CA LEU A 256 1.37 22.38 -21.27
C LEU A 256 2.88 22.61 -21.22
N SER A 257 3.59 22.15 -22.23
CA SER A 257 5.06 22.22 -22.31
C SER A 257 5.65 23.62 -22.22
N PHE A 258 4.86 24.65 -22.53
CA PHE A 258 5.29 26.05 -22.47
C PHE A 258 4.91 26.75 -21.15
N VAL A 259 4.07 26.16 -20.32
CA VAL A 259 3.67 26.70 -19.00
C VAL A 259 4.58 26.13 -17.92
N GLY A 260 4.89 24.86 -18.00
CA GLY A 260 5.67 24.16 -16.99
C GLY A 260 4.94 24.01 -15.64
N PRO A 261 5.54 23.33 -14.68
CA PRO A 261 4.96 23.15 -13.35
C PRO A 261 5.04 24.38 -12.46
N GLU A 262 6.08 25.21 -12.58
CA GLU A 262 6.31 26.34 -11.67
C GLU A 262 5.23 27.42 -11.68
N PRO A 263 4.74 27.93 -12.85
CA PRO A 263 3.65 28.91 -12.86
C PRO A 263 2.35 28.38 -12.28
N ILE A 264 2.13 27.06 -12.34
CA ILE A 264 0.92 26.44 -11.81
C ILE A 264 1.04 26.23 -10.32
N ALA A 265 2.18 25.75 -9.85
CA ALA A 265 2.46 25.67 -8.42
C ALA A 265 2.32 27.05 -7.77
N TRP A 266 2.82 28.10 -8.44
CA TRP A 266 2.63 29.47 -8.01
C TRP A 266 1.15 29.90 -8.02
N LEU A 267 0.36 29.58 -9.06
CA LEU A 267 -1.06 29.91 -9.13
C LEU A 267 -1.87 29.14 -8.09
N GLU A 268 -1.59 27.84 -7.93
CA GLU A 268 -2.20 27.00 -6.90
C GLU A 268 -1.89 27.54 -5.51
N SER A 269 -0.64 27.90 -5.23
CA SER A 269 -0.27 28.47 -3.93
C SER A 269 -1.03 29.75 -3.63
N ARG A 270 -1.23 30.63 -4.63
CA ARG A 270 -2.02 31.85 -4.47
C ARG A 270 -3.50 31.60 -4.25
N VAL A 271 -4.09 30.63 -4.94
CA VAL A 271 -5.50 30.22 -4.72
C VAL A 271 -5.69 29.65 -3.31
N PHE A 272 -4.78 28.79 -2.88
CA PHE A 272 -4.84 28.24 -1.53
C PHE A 272 -4.56 29.29 -0.46
N ALA A 273 -3.64 30.23 -0.68
CA ALA A 273 -3.37 31.34 0.23
C ALA A 273 -4.61 32.25 0.40
N VAL A 274 -5.32 32.54 -0.69
CA VAL A 274 -6.58 33.30 -0.60
C VAL A 274 -7.65 32.52 0.15
N LYS A 275 -7.77 31.22 -0.09
CA LYS A 275 -8.71 30.35 0.67
C LYS A 275 -8.37 30.36 2.16
N ASP A 276 -7.11 30.17 2.52
CA ASP A 276 -6.64 30.19 3.90
C ASP A 276 -6.89 31.55 4.57
N TRP A 277 -6.59 32.64 3.87
CA TRP A 277 -6.85 34.00 4.36
C TRP A 277 -8.34 34.23 4.63
N VAL A 278 -9.23 33.83 3.70
CA VAL A 278 -10.70 33.93 3.91
C VAL A 278 -11.13 33.13 5.11
N GLN A 279 -10.61 31.92 5.27
CA GLN A 279 -10.92 31.04 6.38
C GLN A 279 -10.45 31.62 7.72
N ARG A 280 -9.22 32.15 7.78
CA ARG A 280 -8.73 32.87 8.98
C ARG A 280 -9.60 34.09 9.33
N GLN A 281 -9.99 34.91 8.35
CA GLN A 281 -10.87 36.06 8.59
C GLN A 281 -12.25 35.63 9.10
N TYR A 282 -12.79 34.53 8.57
CA TYR A 282 -14.05 34.00 9.04
C TYR A 282 -13.99 33.61 10.54
N TYR A 283 -12.97 32.85 10.93
CA TYR A 283 -12.81 32.45 12.34
C TYR A 283 -12.42 33.60 13.26
N ALA A 284 -11.70 34.59 12.77
CA ALA A 284 -11.39 35.80 13.54
C ALA A 284 -12.66 36.63 13.86
N ILE A 285 -13.68 36.58 13.00
CA ILE A 285 -14.95 37.32 13.15
C ILE A 285 -16.00 36.47 13.88
N ALA A 286 -16.10 35.17 13.53
CA ALA A 286 -17.11 34.27 14.07
C ALA A 286 -16.80 33.76 15.50
N GLY A 287 -15.55 33.95 15.96
CA GLY A 287 -15.01 33.33 17.17
C GLY A 287 -14.52 31.89 16.90
N ALA A 288 -13.70 31.37 17.81
CA ALA A 288 -13.32 29.96 17.76
C ALA A 288 -14.58 29.10 17.98
N PRO A 289 -14.81 28.08 17.15
CA PRO A 289 -15.89 27.13 17.34
C PRO A 289 -15.71 26.41 18.70
N ASP A 290 -16.80 25.86 19.24
CA ASP A 290 -16.68 24.93 20.36
C ASP A 290 -15.87 23.70 19.91
N THR A 291 -14.60 23.76 20.20
CA THR A 291 -13.62 22.77 19.71
C THR A 291 -13.94 21.37 20.23
N GLU A 292 -14.43 21.27 21.48
CA GLU A 292 -14.76 19.97 22.08
C GLU A 292 -15.95 19.32 21.36
N GLN A 293 -17.00 20.09 21.08
CA GLN A 293 -18.17 19.58 20.36
C GLN A 293 -17.83 19.18 18.92
N GLU A 294 -17.08 20.03 18.20
CA GLU A 294 -16.66 19.70 16.83
C GLU A 294 -15.80 18.44 16.76
N VAL A 295 -14.85 18.30 17.68
CA VAL A 295 -13.99 17.10 17.72
C VAL A 295 -14.78 15.85 18.10
N ALA A 296 -15.68 15.97 19.09
CA ALA A 296 -16.57 14.87 19.48
C ALA A 296 -17.40 14.39 18.28
N GLU A 297 -17.99 15.32 17.51
CA GLU A 297 -18.73 15.00 16.30
C GLU A 297 -17.84 14.42 15.19
N GLU A 298 -16.61 14.92 15.03
CA GLU A 298 -15.64 14.45 14.03
C GLU A 298 -15.18 13.03 14.30
N LEU A 299 -14.78 12.72 15.53
CA LEU A 299 -14.35 11.39 15.93
C LEU A 299 -15.53 10.42 16.16
N GLY A 300 -16.76 10.95 16.28
CA GLY A 300 -17.93 10.15 16.63
C GLY A 300 -17.87 9.60 18.06
N VAL A 301 -17.26 10.36 18.99
CA VAL A 301 -17.08 9.99 20.38
C VAL A 301 -17.63 11.09 21.31
N GLU A 302 -17.96 10.75 22.53
CA GLU A 302 -18.26 11.74 23.57
C GLU A 302 -16.99 12.06 24.35
N LEU A 303 -16.67 13.34 24.50
CA LEU A 303 -15.51 13.85 25.26
C LEU A 303 -15.93 14.33 26.66
N THR A 304 -16.87 13.63 27.30
CA THR A 304 -17.27 13.90 28.70
C THR A 304 -16.30 13.20 29.66
N GLU A 305 -16.16 13.74 30.89
CA GLU A 305 -15.31 13.09 31.91
C GLU A 305 -15.80 11.68 32.25
N GLU A 306 -17.11 11.46 32.25
CA GLU A 306 -17.72 10.16 32.56
C GLU A 306 -17.37 9.13 31.46
N GLU A 307 -17.51 9.51 30.19
CA GLU A 307 -17.21 8.62 29.06
C GLU A 307 -15.72 8.36 28.93
N THR A 308 -14.87 9.38 29.15
CA THR A 308 -13.41 9.21 29.17
C THR A 308 -13.00 8.23 30.26
N ARG A 309 -13.56 8.34 31.47
CA ARG A 309 -13.30 7.41 32.57
C ARG A 309 -13.81 6.01 32.22
N ARG A 310 -15.04 5.87 31.71
CA ARG A 310 -15.61 4.56 31.29
C ARG A 310 -14.70 3.85 30.28
N ARG A 311 -14.23 4.57 29.28
CA ARG A 311 -13.33 4.00 28.25
C ARG A 311 -11.97 3.63 28.82
N ALA A 312 -11.42 4.43 29.73
CA ALA A 312 -10.18 4.12 30.43
C ALA A 312 -10.33 2.87 31.30
N GLU A 313 -11.48 2.67 31.97
CA GLU A 313 -11.77 1.47 32.76
C GLU A 313 -11.94 0.21 31.89
N LEU A 314 -12.44 0.36 30.65
CA LEU A 314 -12.55 -0.75 29.69
C LEU A 314 -11.22 -1.08 28.99
N ALA A 315 -10.30 -0.14 28.95
CA ALA A 315 -9.04 -0.30 28.25
C ALA A 315 -8.02 -1.00 29.15
N VAL A 316 -7.72 -2.26 28.85
CA VAL A 316 -6.53 -2.92 29.39
C VAL A 316 -5.32 -2.31 28.68
N THR A 317 -4.35 -1.83 29.43
CA THR A 317 -3.12 -1.23 28.89
C THR A 317 -1.92 -2.14 29.19
N ASP A 318 -0.86 -1.94 28.44
CA ASP A 318 0.41 -2.62 28.65
C ASP A 318 1.51 -1.58 29.03
N PRO A 319 1.59 -1.22 30.31
CA PRO A 319 2.51 -0.19 30.76
C PRO A 319 3.99 -0.60 30.67
N GLU A 320 4.30 -1.90 30.65
CA GLU A 320 5.67 -2.41 30.54
C GLU A 320 6.26 -2.15 29.15
N LEU A 321 5.43 -2.27 28.12
CA LEU A 321 5.80 -2.03 26.74
C LEU A 321 5.34 -0.65 26.23
N GLY A 322 4.78 0.20 27.12
CA GLY A 322 4.34 1.55 26.79
C GLY A 322 3.13 1.58 25.84
N TRP A 323 2.14 0.68 26.02
CA TRP A 323 0.89 0.69 25.23
C TRP A 323 -0.33 1.10 26.05
N PRO A 324 -1.00 2.20 25.71
CA PRO A 324 -0.59 3.20 24.71
C PRO A 324 0.65 3.97 25.15
N PRO A 325 1.34 4.66 24.21
CA PRO A 325 2.45 5.53 24.58
C PRO A 325 1.98 6.73 25.42
N ALA A 326 2.91 7.50 25.97
CA ALA A 326 2.58 8.72 26.70
C ALA A 326 1.70 9.66 25.85
N PRO A 327 0.76 10.40 26.44
CA PRO A 327 -0.04 11.40 25.73
C PRO A 327 0.85 12.42 25.01
N ALA A 328 0.38 12.88 23.84
CA ALA A 328 1.07 13.91 23.09
C ALA A 328 0.87 15.29 23.75
N GLU A 329 1.93 16.09 23.82
CA GLU A 329 1.84 17.44 24.36
C GLU A 329 1.10 18.38 23.40
N PRO A 330 0.05 19.10 23.86
CA PRO A 330 -0.65 20.07 23.05
C PRO A 330 0.21 21.26 22.64
N PHE A 331 0.03 21.78 21.43
CA PHE A 331 0.75 22.96 20.91
C PHE A 331 0.12 24.28 21.32
N VAL A 332 -1.11 24.26 21.80
CA VAL A 332 -1.88 25.45 22.16
C VAL A 332 -1.91 25.64 23.67
N ARG A 333 -1.94 26.92 24.13
CA ARG A 333 -1.94 27.23 25.58
C ARG A 333 -3.20 26.78 26.32
N SER A 334 -4.30 26.66 25.60
CA SER A 334 -5.58 26.22 26.16
C SER A 334 -6.09 25.06 25.30
N PRO A 335 -5.56 23.85 25.55
CA PRO A 335 -5.97 22.68 24.77
C PRO A 335 -7.45 22.37 25.00
N ALA A 336 -8.06 21.81 23.97
CA ALA A 336 -9.39 21.24 24.09
C ALA A 336 -9.33 19.95 24.93
N ARG A 337 -10.43 19.63 25.60
CA ARG A 337 -10.51 18.39 26.39
C ARG A 337 -10.18 17.16 25.51
N GLY A 338 -9.30 16.32 26.00
CA GLY A 338 -8.84 15.11 25.31
C GLY A 338 -7.83 15.37 24.20
N GLU A 339 -7.36 16.60 24.01
CA GLU A 339 -6.30 16.89 23.04
C GLU A 339 -4.99 16.23 23.47
N GLY A 340 -4.42 15.42 22.58
CA GLY A 340 -3.21 14.64 22.84
C GLY A 340 -3.43 13.37 23.67
N GLU A 341 -4.58 13.21 24.31
CA GLU A 341 -4.91 12.00 25.07
C GLU A 341 -5.31 10.84 24.15
N TRP A 342 -4.93 9.63 24.53
CA TRP A 342 -5.27 8.44 23.76
C TRP A 342 -6.66 7.92 24.10
N ILE A 343 -7.58 8.00 23.14
CA ILE A 343 -8.95 7.51 23.24
C ILE A 343 -8.97 6.07 22.72
N PRO A 344 -9.21 5.05 23.57
CA PRO A 344 -9.24 3.65 23.13
C PRO A 344 -10.42 3.39 22.21
N VAL A 345 -10.19 2.61 21.16
CA VAL A 345 -11.25 2.10 20.29
C VAL A 345 -11.71 0.78 20.86
N VAL A 346 -12.69 0.85 21.77
CA VAL A 346 -13.27 -0.30 22.48
C VAL A 346 -14.78 -0.17 22.52
N ASP A 347 -15.49 -1.29 22.60
CA ASP A 347 -16.95 -1.38 22.62
C ASP A 347 -17.60 -0.62 21.44
N ASP A 348 -16.90 -0.68 20.29
CA ASP A 348 -17.34 -0.02 19.06
C ASP A 348 -17.94 -1.05 18.08
N PRO A 349 -19.26 -1.05 17.87
CA PRO A 349 -19.90 -2.06 17.02
C PRO A 349 -19.48 -1.98 15.54
N TRP A 350 -18.83 -0.89 15.12
CA TRP A 350 -18.36 -0.65 13.76
C TRP A 350 -16.93 -1.11 13.53
N VAL A 351 -16.22 -1.49 14.60
CA VAL A 351 -14.82 -1.90 14.57
C VAL A 351 -14.70 -3.32 15.09
N ARG A 352 -13.90 -4.15 14.44
CA ARG A 352 -13.59 -5.48 14.93
C ARG A 352 -12.56 -5.39 16.05
N GLU A 353 -12.77 -6.10 17.12
CA GLU A 353 -11.87 -6.17 18.27
C GLU A 353 -11.39 -7.61 18.52
N ASN A 354 -10.22 -7.74 19.13
CA ASN A 354 -9.77 -9.01 19.70
C ASN A 354 -10.43 -9.20 21.06
N PRO A 355 -11.05 -10.34 21.33
CA PRO A 355 -11.66 -10.60 22.63
C PRO A 355 -10.59 -10.70 23.71
N ASN A 356 -10.87 -10.11 24.89
CA ASN A 356 -10.02 -10.18 26.08
C ASN A 356 -8.57 -9.69 25.87
N ALA A 357 -8.38 -8.79 24.92
CA ALA A 357 -7.09 -8.18 24.64
C ALA A 357 -7.15 -6.67 24.88
N PRO A 358 -6.01 -6.01 25.11
CA PRO A 358 -5.92 -4.56 25.07
C PRO A 358 -6.46 -4.02 23.75
N PRO A 359 -6.93 -2.75 23.70
CA PRO A 359 -7.36 -2.14 22.44
C PRO A 359 -6.28 -2.23 21.38
N ALA A 360 -6.62 -2.74 20.19
CA ALA A 360 -5.70 -2.75 19.08
C ALA A 360 -5.42 -1.35 18.52
N PHE A 361 -6.34 -0.41 18.78
CA PHE A 361 -6.28 0.95 18.28
C PHE A 361 -6.58 1.98 19.37
N PHE A 362 -5.86 3.08 19.28
CA PHE A 362 -6.18 4.32 19.97
C PHE A 362 -6.31 5.46 18.97
N THR A 363 -7.12 6.46 19.28
CA THR A 363 -7.25 7.67 18.47
C THR A 363 -6.98 8.90 19.32
N THR A 364 -6.46 9.96 18.68
CA THR A 364 -6.34 11.27 19.31
C THR A 364 -6.47 12.37 18.26
N PHE A 365 -6.46 13.61 18.70
CA PHE A 365 -6.38 14.78 17.84
C PHE A 365 -5.41 15.82 18.43
N LEU A 366 -4.86 16.65 17.56
CA LEU A 366 -3.91 17.71 17.92
C LEU A 366 -4.24 18.98 17.15
N GLN A 367 -4.24 20.12 17.81
CA GLN A 367 -4.27 21.46 17.21
C GLN A 367 -2.81 21.90 16.99
N VAL A 368 -2.29 21.66 15.80
CA VAL A 368 -0.85 21.77 15.49
C VAL A 368 -0.40 23.18 15.11
N ASP A 369 -1.35 24.10 14.87
CA ASP A 369 -1.08 25.48 14.46
C ASP A 369 -1.83 26.47 15.34
N PRO A 370 -1.14 27.18 16.26
CA PRO A 370 -1.78 28.18 17.11
C PRO A 370 -2.43 29.35 16.35
N GLU A 371 -1.96 29.66 15.14
CA GLU A 371 -2.52 30.71 14.30
C GLU A 371 -3.75 30.24 13.51
N ARG A 372 -3.96 28.90 13.42
CA ARG A 372 -5.07 28.26 12.71
C ARG A 372 -5.80 27.29 13.64
N PRO A 373 -6.60 27.78 14.56
CA PRO A 373 -7.28 26.94 15.55
C PRO A 373 -8.28 25.94 14.93
N PHE A 374 -8.59 26.10 13.65
CA PHE A 374 -9.39 25.17 12.86
C PHE A 374 -8.57 24.04 12.22
N THR A 375 -7.23 24.10 12.26
CA THR A 375 -6.34 23.08 11.72
C THR A 375 -6.12 22.02 12.80
N ARG A 376 -6.67 20.84 12.56
CA ARG A 376 -6.55 19.69 13.46
C ARG A 376 -6.01 18.49 12.72
N VAL A 377 -5.16 17.74 13.38
CA VAL A 377 -4.65 16.47 12.93
C VAL A 377 -5.29 15.36 13.76
N TYR A 378 -5.95 14.44 13.11
CA TYR A 378 -6.52 13.23 13.72
C TYR A 378 -5.55 12.08 13.52
N VAL A 379 -5.34 11.32 14.58
CA VAL A 379 -4.37 10.22 14.61
C VAL A 379 -5.10 8.92 14.93
N ALA A 380 -4.78 7.86 14.17
CA ALA A 380 -5.10 6.50 14.54
C ALA A 380 -3.79 5.75 14.79
N LEU A 381 -3.57 5.36 16.03
CA LEU A 381 -2.43 4.59 16.49
C LEU A 381 -2.84 3.12 16.63
N TRP A 382 -1.99 2.19 16.20
CA TRP A 382 -2.26 0.76 16.40
C TRP A 382 -1.02 -0.03 16.82
N ASP A 383 -1.30 -1.14 17.46
CA ASP A 383 -0.29 -2.10 17.92
C ASP A 383 -0.01 -3.14 16.84
N PRO A 384 1.19 -3.19 16.24
CA PRO A 384 1.55 -4.18 15.22
C PRO A 384 1.57 -5.63 15.73
N ARG A 385 1.58 -5.82 17.04
CA ARG A 385 1.43 -7.16 17.65
C ARG A 385 0.01 -7.70 17.43
N GLN A 386 -0.98 -6.80 17.35
CA GLN A 386 -2.39 -7.13 17.13
C GLN A 386 -2.88 -6.93 15.71
N ALA A 387 -2.30 -5.99 14.97
CA ALA A 387 -2.78 -5.64 13.64
C ALA A 387 -1.65 -5.70 12.60
N GLN A 388 -1.78 -6.62 11.64
CA GLN A 388 -0.85 -6.79 10.53
C GLN A 388 -1.13 -5.77 9.43
N LEU A 389 -0.12 -4.96 9.10
CA LEU A 389 -0.16 -4.07 7.94
C LEU A 389 0.04 -4.86 6.64
N ARG A 390 -0.74 -4.53 5.63
CA ARG A 390 -0.64 -5.06 4.27
C ARG A 390 -0.77 -3.93 3.26
N ILE A 391 -0.17 -4.14 2.10
CA ILE A 391 -0.14 -3.17 1.00
C ILE A 391 -0.86 -3.75 -0.20
N MET A 392 -1.84 -3.02 -0.75
CA MET A 392 -2.59 -3.43 -1.92
C MET A 392 -2.37 -2.45 -3.07
N SER A 393 -1.93 -2.94 -4.21
CA SER A 393 -1.90 -2.14 -5.43
C SER A 393 -3.32 -1.99 -5.99
N GLY A 394 -3.63 -0.79 -6.47
CA GLY A 394 -4.89 -0.52 -7.16
C GLY A 394 -4.97 -1.21 -8.52
N THR A 395 -6.17 -1.23 -9.11
CA THR A 395 -6.35 -1.80 -10.46
C THR A 395 -5.71 -0.95 -11.56
N ARG A 396 -5.26 0.26 -11.25
CA ARG A 396 -4.69 1.23 -12.21
C ARG A 396 -3.45 1.95 -11.71
N GLU A 397 -3.35 2.17 -10.42
CA GLU A 397 -2.27 2.92 -9.80
C GLU A 397 -1.64 2.13 -8.64
N PRO A 398 -0.33 2.14 -8.54
CA PRO A 398 0.59 2.72 -9.52
C PRO A 398 0.54 1.97 -10.86
N GLU A 399 0.71 2.70 -11.98
CA GLU A 399 0.85 2.06 -13.29
C GLU A 399 2.09 1.17 -13.25
N SER A 400 1.88 -0.13 -13.45
CA SER A 400 2.95 -1.11 -13.32
C SER A 400 3.95 -0.98 -14.44
N ALA A 401 5.22 -0.76 -14.08
CA ALA A 401 6.34 -0.82 -15.00
C ALA A 401 6.62 -2.24 -15.51
N THR A 402 6.17 -3.25 -14.78
CA THR A 402 6.47 -4.67 -15.05
C THR A 402 5.35 -5.41 -15.76
N GLY A 403 4.25 -4.71 -16.08
CA GLY A 403 3.06 -5.35 -16.64
C GLY A 403 2.19 -6.09 -15.64
N GLU A 404 2.48 -5.98 -14.34
CA GLU A 404 1.71 -6.62 -13.31
C GLU A 404 0.31 -5.99 -13.14
N THR A 405 -0.67 -6.82 -12.79
CA THR A 405 -2.02 -6.38 -12.41
C THR A 405 -2.28 -6.66 -10.94
N ALA A 406 -3.14 -5.84 -10.34
CA ALA A 406 -3.61 -6.08 -8.99
C ALA A 406 -5.12 -6.18 -8.93
N PRO A 407 -5.68 -6.96 -7.98
CA PRO A 407 -7.12 -7.02 -7.77
C PRO A 407 -7.70 -5.69 -7.27
N GLY A 408 -6.89 -4.82 -6.66
CA GLY A 408 -7.30 -3.52 -6.12
C GLY A 408 -8.32 -3.64 -4.99
N MET A 409 -8.32 -4.73 -4.25
CA MET A 409 -9.24 -4.98 -3.15
C MET A 409 -8.63 -5.92 -2.12
N VAL A 410 -9.05 -5.79 -0.88
CA VAL A 410 -8.71 -6.74 0.19
C VAL A 410 -9.06 -8.16 -0.27
N PRO A 411 -8.21 -9.18 -0.03
CA PRO A 411 -8.51 -10.56 -0.37
C PRO A 411 -9.86 -11.03 0.16
N ARG A 412 -10.54 -11.91 -0.57
CA ARG A 412 -11.92 -12.34 -0.30
C ARG A 412 -12.01 -13.72 0.36
N ASP A 413 -10.87 -14.29 0.73
CA ASP A 413 -10.85 -15.50 1.53
C ASP A 413 -11.46 -15.26 2.93
N PRO A 414 -12.06 -16.30 3.54
CA PRO A 414 -12.74 -16.17 4.82
C PRO A 414 -11.81 -15.74 5.98
N GLU A 415 -10.54 -16.11 5.92
CA GLU A 415 -9.56 -15.77 6.96
C GLU A 415 -9.30 -14.26 6.94
N THR A 416 -8.97 -13.69 5.77
CA THR A 416 -8.72 -12.25 5.62
C THR A 416 -9.97 -11.44 5.93
N LEU A 417 -11.14 -11.81 5.37
CA LEU A 417 -12.39 -11.10 5.65
C LEU A 417 -12.81 -11.19 7.11
N GLY A 418 -12.58 -12.35 7.74
CA GLY A 418 -12.84 -12.53 9.16
C GLY A 418 -11.97 -11.67 10.07
N ARG A 419 -10.88 -11.12 9.58
CA ARG A 419 -9.87 -10.39 10.37
C ARG A 419 -9.65 -8.95 9.92
N VAL A 420 -10.13 -8.53 8.74
CA VAL A 420 -9.96 -7.16 8.29
C VAL A 420 -10.59 -6.15 9.25
N VAL A 421 -9.82 -5.13 9.65
CA VAL A 421 -10.22 -4.17 10.69
C VAL A 421 -10.11 -2.74 10.23
N ALA A 422 -9.23 -2.41 9.28
CA ALA A 422 -9.11 -1.06 8.76
C ALA A 422 -8.55 -1.03 7.33
N GLY A 423 -8.74 0.11 6.66
CA GLY A 423 -8.09 0.43 5.41
C GLY A 423 -7.86 1.93 5.29
N PHE A 424 -6.77 2.34 4.64
CA PHE A 424 -6.42 3.74 4.46
C PHE A 424 -5.65 3.96 3.16
N ASN A 425 -5.57 5.21 2.73
CA ASN A 425 -4.98 5.55 1.44
C ASN A 425 -3.48 5.25 1.35
N GLY A 426 -3.05 4.94 0.14
CA GLY A 426 -1.65 4.80 -0.22
C GLY A 426 -0.96 6.11 -0.58
N GLY A 427 0.10 6.01 -1.38
CA GLY A 427 0.94 7.11 -1.80
C GLY A 427 0.45 7.86 -3.04
N PHE A 428 1.33 8.62 -3.64
CA PHE A 428 1.06 9.39 -4.86
C PHE A 428 0.86 8.47 -6.07
N GLN A 429 0.16 9.01 -7.07
CA GLN A 429 0.10 8.39 -8.40
C GLN A 429 1.50 8.28 -9.01
N SER A 430 1.69 7.29 -9.87
CA SER A 430 2.94 7.12 -10.63
C SER A 430 3.36 8.39 -11.36
N LEU A 431 2.40 9.15 -11.88
CA LEU A 431 2.64 10.45 -12.53
C LEU A 431 3.28 11.52 -11.63
N HIS A 432 3.19 11.36 -10.32
CA HIS A 432 3.64 12.35 -9.35
C HIS A 432 4.93 11.94 -8.64
N GLY A 433 5.79 11.20 -9.33
CA GLY A 433 7.10 10.88 -8.82
C GLY A 433 7.53 9.43 -8.98
N GLU A 434 6.69 8.55 -9.51
CA GLU A 434 7.00 7.13 -9.74
C GLU A 434 7.65 6.46 -8.52
N PHE A 435 7.13 6.76 -7.34
CA PHE A 435 7.61 6.20 -6.08
C PHE A 435 7.37 4.70 -6.03
N GLY A 436 8.39 3.96 -5.63
CA GLY A 436 8.42 2.52 -5.66
C GLY A 436 7.26 1.84 -4.94
N MET A 437 6.84 0.70 -5.47
CA MET A 437 5.81 -0.14 -4.88
C MET A 437 6.00 -1.61 -5.21
N MET A 438 5.86 -2.44 -4.20
CA MET A 438 5.74 -3.88 -4.29
C MET A 438 4.57 -4.36 -3.41
N SER A 439 3.80 -5.30 -3.91
CA SER A 439 2.70 -5.93 -3.18
C SER A 439 2.69 -7.42 -3.49
N GLU A 440 2.57 -8.25 -2.46
CA GLU A 440 2.59 -9.71 -2.57
C GLU A 440 3.80 -10.26 -3.37
N GLY A 441 4.99 -9.70 -3.15
CA GLY A 441 6.22 -10.07 -3.84
C GLY A 441 6.32 -9.59 -5.29
N ARG A 442 5.33 -8.84 -5.80
CA ARG A 442 5.30 -8.30 -7.17
C ARG A 442 5.69 -6.84 -7.18
N VAL A 443 6.74 -6.51 -7.91
CA VAL A 443 7.20 -5.12 -8.07
C VAL A 443 6.35 -4.43 -9.13
N TYR A 444 5.65 -3.38 -8.74
CA TYR A 444 4.87 -2.50 -9.63
C TYR A 444 5.71 -1.32 -10.11
N LEU A 445 6.42 -0.69 -9.19
CA LEU A 445 7.40 0.34 -9.45
C LEU A 445 8.68 0.03 -8.66
N PRO A 446 9.86 0.14 -9.26
CA PRO A 446 11.12 -0.09 -8.56
C PRO A 446 11.33 0.95 -7.46
N PRO A 447 12.07 0.59 -6.40
CA PRO A 447 12.37 1.52 -5.32
C PRO A 447 13.27 2.67 -5.79
N LYS A 448 13.03 3.85 -5.23
CA LYS A 448 13.84 5.05 -5.44
C LYS A 448 14.78 5.27 -4.25
N PRO A 449 16.03 5.67 -4.51
CA PRO A 449 16.97 6.03 -3.44
C PRO A 449 16.39 7.15 -2.56
N TRP A 450 16.68 7.09 -1.27
CA TRP A 450 16.31 8.08 -0.25
C TRP A 450 14.82 8.34 -0.10
N ALA A 451 13.98 7.69 -0.88
CA ALA A 451 12.54 7.83 -0.72
C ALA A 451 12.10 7.19 0.60
N ALA A 452 11.23 7.91 1.33
CA ALA A 452 10.60 7.38 2.52
C ALA A 452 9.81 6.12 2.16
N THR A 453 10.06 5.07 2.88
CA THR A 453 9.57 3.73 2.60
C THR A 453 8.90 3.13 3.83
N VAL A 454 7.77 2.51 3.63
CA VAL A 454 7.22 1.50 4.54
C VAL A 454 7.27 0.15 3.83
N ALA A 455 7.77 -0.87 4.52
CA ALA A 455 7.94 -2.21 4.00
C ALA A 455 7.33 -3.26 4.94
N VAL A 456 6.92 -4.39 4.37
CA VAL A 456 6.45 -5.56 5.12
C VAL A 456 7.34 -6.72 4.76
N MET A 457 7.89 -7.35 5.78
CA MET A 457 8.77 -8.50 5.66
C MET A 457 7.94 -9.81 5.66
N ARG A 458 8.55 -10.89 5.20
CA ARG A 458 7.93 -12.21 5.13
C ARG A 458 7.47 -12.72 6.50
N ASP A 459 8.21 -12.41 7.57
CA ASP A 459 7.85 -12.77 8.95
C ASP A 459 6.74 -11.88 9.55
N GLY A 460 6.29 -10.86 8.82
CA GLY A 460 5.25 -9.93 9.26
C GLY A 460 5.76 -8.67 9.94
N ARG A 461 7.08 -8.51 10.10
CA ARG A 461 7.66 -7.24 10.57
C ARG A 461 7.34 -6.11 9.60
N VAL A 462 7.21 -4.91 10.13
CA VAL A 462 7.02 -3.68 9.36
C VAL A 462 8.22 -2.78 9.54
N GLY A 463 8.94 -2.52 8.44
CA GLY A 463 10.08 -1.59 8.42
C GLY A 463 9.67 -0.21 7.92
N MET A 464 10.20 0.85 8.53
CA MET A 464 10.07 2.22 8.00
C MET A 464 11.42 2.93 7.99
N GLY A 465 11.74 3.63 6.90
CA GLY A 465 12.99 4.37 6.77
C GLY A 465 13.16 5.01 5.39
N SER A 466 14.33 5.54 5.14
CA SER A 466 14.74 6.05 3.84
C SER A 466 15.46 4.96 3.05
N TRP A 467 15.15 4.82 1.77
CA TRP A 467 15.75 3.78 0.92
C TRP A 467 17.24 4.00 0.72
N LEU A 468 17.95 2.90 0.46
CA LEU A 468 19.38 2.85 0.26
C LEU A 468 19.91 3.87 -0.76
N ASP A 469 21.17 4.21 -0.61
CA ASP A 469 21.95 4.95 -1.59
C ASP A 469 22.06 4.20 -2.92
N PRO A 470 22.19 4.91 -4.04
CA PRO A 470 22.58 4.27 -5.30
C PRO A 470 23.97 3.64 -5.15
N PRO A 471 24.26 2.55 -5.89
CA PRO A 471 25.59 1.95 -5.90
C PRO A 471 26.67 2.97 -6.31
N GLU A 472 27.89 2.77 -5.79
CA GLU A 472 29.03 3.63 -6.11
C GLU A 472 29.26 3.73 -7.62
N GLY A 473 29.47 4.93 -8.12
CA GLY A 473 29.67 5.20 -9.55
C GLY A 473 28.41 5.37 -10.38
N VAL A 474 27.22 5.15 -9.84
CA VAL A 474 25.95 5.44 -10.51
C VAL A 474 25.68 6.94 -10.47
N ARG A 475 25.84 7.60 -11.61
CA ARG A 475 25.58 9.05 -11.76
C ARG A 475 24.18 9.36 -12.25
N HIS A 476 23.52 8.40 -12.86
CA HIS A 476 22.17 8.55 -13.42
C HIS A 476 21.21 7.63 -12.66
N TYR A 477 20.00 8.12 -12.45
CA TYR A 477 18.93 7.32 -11.91
C TYR A 477 18.52 6.27 -12.96
N THR A 478 18.98 5.04 -12.76
CA THR A 478 18.55 3.89 -13.54
C THR A 478 17.95 2.87 -12.58
N GLU A 479 16.75 2.44 -12.84
CA GLU A 479 15.96 1.65 -11.90
C GLU A 479 16.34 0.18 -11.89
N ARG A 480 17.12 -0.25 -12.86
CA ARG A 480 17.51 -1.65 -12.99
C ARG A 480 18.27 -2.17 -11.76
N TRP A 481 19.22 -1.40 -11.23
CA TRP A 481 19.94 -1.75 -10.02
C TRP A 481 19.09 -1.63 -8.75
N ALA A 482 18.09 -0.76 -8.75
CA ALA A 482 17.27 -0.53 -7.57
C ALA A 482 16.43 -1.77 -7.20
N VAL A 483 16.02 -2.53 -8.19
CA VAL A 483 15.27 -3.77 -7.96
C VAL A 483 16.15 -4.85 -7.34
N ASP A 484 17.44 -4.89 -7.70
CA ASP A 484 18.39 -5.84 -7.14
C ASP A 484 18.78 -5.52 -5.68
N GLN A 485 18.45 -4.31 -5.21
CA GLN A 485 18.62 -3.90 -3.81
C GLN A 485 17.45 -4.31 -2.89
N ILE A 486 16.36 -4.84 -3.43
CA ILE A 486 15.22 -5.27 -2.60
C ILE A 486 15.65 -6.46 -1.76
N PRO A 487 15.59 -6.38 -0.42
CA PRO A 487 15.90 -7.52 0.45
C PRO A 487 15.05 -8.74 0.10
N GLU A 488 15.62 -9.93 0.21
CA GLU A 488 14.94 -11.18 -0.18
C GLU A 488 13.72 -11.50 0.66
N ASP A 489 13.75 -11.12 1.94
CA ASP A 489 12.65 -11.28 2.89
C ASP A 489 11.59 -10.18 2.79
N MET A 490 11.85 -9.06 2.08
CA MET A 490 10.88 -8.00 1.86
C MET A 490 9.84 -8.45 0.82
N VAL A 491 8.58 -8.47 1.19
CA VAL A 491 7.48 -8.94 0.32
C VAL A 491 6.53 -7.84 -0.12
N GLU A 492 6.49 -6.74 0.60
CA GLU A 492 5.70 -5.55 0.24
C GLU A 492 6.47 -4.29 0.61
N PHE A 493 6.37 -3.26 -0.22
CA PHE A 493 6.81 -1.91 0.16
C PHE A 493 6.04 -0.85 -0.60
N ARG A 494 5.97 0.35 -0.01
CA ARG A 494 5.45 1.56 -0.63
C ARG A 494 6.30 2.76 -0.26
N GLN A 495 6.67 3.54 -1.26
CA GLN A 495 7.45 4.75 -1.09
C GLN A 495 6.62 5.99 -1.41
N ASN A 496 6.98 7.12 -0.78
CA ASN A 496 6.44 8.43 -1.16
C ASN A 496 7.30 9.57 -0.62
N LEU A 497 7.82 10.43 -1.51
CA LEU A 497 8.68 11.57 -1.15
C LEU A 497 9.91 11.15 -0.32
N THR A 498 10.52 12.09 0.41
CA THR A 498 11.50 11.82 1.47
C THR A 498 10.81 11.78 2.82
N SER A 499 11.49 11.28 3.83
CA SER A 499 10.95 11.19 5.18
C SER A 499 10.53 12.57 5.71
N VAL A 500 9.32 12.63 6.27
CA VAL A 500 8.79 13.82 6.96
C VAL A 500 9.51 14.03 8.27
N VAL A 501 9.77 12.92 8.97
CA VAL A 501 10.45 12.87 10.26
C VAL A 501 11.49 11.76 10.24
N GLU A 502 12.70 12.04 10.75
CA GLU A 502 13.70 11.04 11.11
C GLU A 502 14.34 11.43 12.45
N GLY A 503 14.27 10.52 13.42
CA GLY A 503 14.63 10.81 14.80
C GLY A 503 13.76 11.94 15.35
N ASP A 504 14.39 12.99 15.83
CA ASP A 504 13.76 14.21 16.38
C ASP A 504 13.64 15.36 15.36
N ALA A 505 14.04 15.13 14.11
CA ALA A 505 14.11 16.15 13.09
C ALA A 505 12.90 16.11 12.13
N TRP A 506 12.28 17.25 11.94
CA TRP A 506 11.33 17.50 10.87
C TRP A 506 12.09 17.83 9.58
N ASN A 507 11.67 17.24 8.45
CA ASN A 507 12.24 17.45 7.11
C ASN A 507 13.79 17.41 7.09
N PRO A 508 14.41 16.33 7.58
CA PRO A 508 15.89 16.27 7.69
C PRO A 508 16.59 16.31 6.32
N TRP A 509 15.89 15.89 5.27
CA TRP A 509 16.38 15.94 3.90
C TRP A 509 16.28 17.32 3.24
N ARG A 510 15.66 18.32 3.91
CA ARG A 510 15.41 19.68 3.41
C ARG A 510 14.83 19.72 2.00
N ARG A 511 13.81 18.88 1.77
CA ARG A 511 13.15 18.74 0.49
C ARG A 511 11.83 19.49 0.43
N TRP A 512 11.42 19.78 -0.80
CA TRP A 512 10.07 20.24 -1.06
C TRP A 512 9.08 19.10 -0.83
N TYR A 513 8.15 19.33 0.05
CA TYR A 513 6.92 18.57 0.07
C TYR A 513 5.88 19.40 -0.64
N TRP A 514 5.09 18.82 -1.54
CA TRP A 514 4.08 19.52 -2.32
C TRP A 514 3.49 20.70 -1.55
N GLY A 515 3.77 21.96 -2.02
CA GLY A 515 3.33 23.20 -1.40
C GLY A 515 4.00 23.57 -0.07
N ALA A 516 5.16 23.06 0.25
CA ALA A 516 5.98 23.56 1.34
C ALA A 516 7.43 23.71 0.90
N ALA A 517 7.95 24.94 0.96
CA ALA A 517 9.35 25.21 0.77
C ALA A 517 10.14 24.90 2.03
N PRO A 518 11.34 24.32 1.95
CA PRO A 518 12.20 24.10 3.11
C PRO A 518 12.74 25.38 3.74
N GLN A 519 12.61 26.51 3.11
CA GLN A 519 13.22 27.77 3.50
C GLN A 519 12.23 28.93 3.42
N GLY A 520 11.29 29.03 4.34
CA GLY A 520 10.50 30.21 4.56
C GLY A 520 9.00 30.06 4.41
N ASP A 521 8.29 30.98 5.02
CA ASP A 521 6.83 30.99 5.18
C ASP A 521 6.06 31.30 3.89
N GLU A 522 6.76 31.74 2.83
CA GLU A 522 6.11 32.37 1.68
C GLU A 522 5.44 31.39 0.71
N GLU A 523 5.73 30.08 0.80
CA GLU A 523 5.25 29.08 -0.15
C GLU A 523 4.51 27.89 0.48
N GLN A 524 4.04 28.04 1.73
CA GLN A 524 3.26 27.00 2.38
C GLN A 524 1.87 26.86 1.75
N VAL A 525 1.52 25.65 1.31
CA VAL A 525 0.19 25.31 0.82
C VAL A 525 -0.55 24.49 1.85
N TYR A 526 -1.65 25.05 2.35
CA TYR A 526 -2.52 24.44 3.35
C TYR A 526 -3.63 23.64 2.67
N ILE A 527 -3.47 22.33 2.67
CA ILE A 527 -4.35 21.36 2.02
C ILE A 527 -4.65 20.19 2.95
N ASP A 528 -5.47 19.24 2.49
CA ASP A 528 -5.63 17.98 3.18
C ASP A 528 -4.32 17.17 3.04
N ARG A 529 -3.84 16.63 4.16
CA ARG A 529 -2.64 15.78 4.17
C ARG A 529 -2.88 14.53 4.98
N SER A 530 -2.17 13.47 4.61
CA SER A 530 -2.11 12.24 5.39
C SER A 530 -0.68 11.73 5.48
N GLY A 531 -0.41 10.92 6.48
CA GLY A 531 0.90 10.35 6.72
C GLY A 531 0.83 9.07 7.55
N LEU A 532 1.94 8.36 7.57
CA LEU A 532 2.16 7.14 8.33
C LEU A 532 3.48 7.28 9.09
N CYS A 533 3.54 6.80 10.31
CA CYS A 533 4.79 6.79 11.05
C CYS A 533 5.01 5.54 11.89
N LEU A 534 6.27 5.32 12.21
CA LEU A 534 6.76 4.39 13.21
C LEU A 534 7.14 5.20 14.46
N THR A 535 6.59 4.85 15.62
CA THR A 535 6.93 5.48 16.90
C THR A 535 8.20 4.88 17.53
N GLU A 536 8.75 5.56 18.51
CA GLU A 536 9.93 5.12 19.26
C GLU A 536 9.70 3.76 19.94
N GLU A 537 8.46 3.50 20.40
CA GLU A 537 8.08 2.24 21.03
C GLU A 537 7.82 1.09 20.04
N GLY A 538 7.82 1.39 18.75
CA GLY A 538 7.56 0.41 17.70
C GLY A 538 6.10 0.32 17.25
N PHE A 539 5.23 1.23 17.66
CA PHE A 539 3.84 1.31 17.19
C PHE A 539 3.74 2.06 15.86
N LEU A 540 2.64 1.87 15.16
CA LEU A 540 2.38 2.54 13.89
C LEU A 540 1.21 3.50 14.02
N ALA A 541 1.31 4.67 13.39
CA ALA A 541 0.27 5.68 13.45
C ALA A 541 -0.03 6.29 12.07
N TYR A 542 -1.33 6.41 11.75
CA TYR A 542 -1.83 7.16 10.60
C TYR A 542 -2.28 8.54 11.04
N PHE A 543 -1.94 9.55 10.24
CA PHE A 543 -2.26 10.95 10.45
C PHE A 543 -3.12 11.48 9.32
N TRP A 544 -4.07 12.32 9.66
CA TRP A 544 -4.86 13.07 8.69
C TRP A 544 -5.33 14.40 9.24
N GLY A 545 -5.28 15.43 8.42
CA GLY A 545 -5.83 16.73 8.75
C GLY A 545 -6.15 17.56 7.52
N LYS A 546 -7.01 18.54 7.69
CA LYS A 546 -7.39 19.52 6.68
C LYS A 546 -6.66 20.83 6.87
N SER A 547 -6.46 21.54 5.75
CA SER A 547 -5.91 22.90 5.75
C SER A 547 -4.60 23.00 6.56
N MET A 548 -3.71 22.02 6.38
CA MET A 548 -2.40 21.99 7.04
C MET A 548 -1.24 21.93 6.03
N GLY A 549 -0.12 22.48 6.41
CA GLY A 549 1.15 22.36 5.70
C GLY A 549 1.85 21.03 6.01
N ALA A 550 3.00 20.82 5.40
CA ALA A 550 3.82 19.63 5.67
C ALA A 550 4.50 19.71 7.05
N GLU A 551 4.81 20.92 7.52
CA GLU A 551 5.42 21.14 8.83
C GLU A 551 4.47 20.78 9.96
N GLU A 552 3.19 21.15 9.85
CA GLU A 552 2.16 20.80 10.83
C GLU A 552 1.97 19.27 10.92
N LEU A 553 2.08 18.57 9.78
CA LEU A 553 2.09 17.11 9.78
C LEU A 553 3.32 16.56 10.52
N GLY A 554 4.50 17.13 10.25
CA GLY A 554 5.75 16.74 10.91
C GLY A 554 5.71 17.00 12.42
N ARG A 555 5.20 18.16 12.84
CA ARG A 555 5.00 18.50 14.26
C ARG A 555 4.07 17.50 14.96
N ALA A 556 2.94 17.15 14.32
CA ALA A 556 2.04 16.14 14.88
C ALA A 556 2.72 14.78 15.02
N MET A 557 3.53 14.38 14.03
CA MET A 557 4.30 13.14 14.11
C MET A 557 5.31 13.16 15.26
N LEU A 558 6.07 14.25 15.42
CA LEU A 558 7.03 14.39 16.52
C LEU A 558 6.34 14.37 17.89
N ALA A 559 5.18 15.03 18.02
CA ALA A 559 4.41 15.02 19.27
C ALA A 559 3.93 13.62 19.66
N VAL A 560 3.67 12.76 18.69
CA VAL A 560 3.31 11.35 18.88
C VAL A 560 4.55 10.43 18.94
N ARG A 561 5.77 11.02 19.06
CA ARG A 561 7.05 10.30 19.21
C ARG A 561 7.42 9.43 18.01
N CYS A 562 7.04 9.87 16.81
CA CYS A 562 7.48 9.20 15.58
C CYS A 562 8.99 9.34 15.38
N VAL A 563 9.67 8.23 15.11
CA VAL A 563 11.09 8.19 14.74
C VAL A 563 11.30 8.09 13.23
N ARG A 564 10.29 7.66 12.50
CA ARG A 564 10.24 7.64 11.02
C ARG A 564 8.85 8.06 10.55
N GLY A 565 8.79 9.01 9.63
CA GLY A 565 7.54 9.55 9.12
C GLY A 565 7.47 9.56 7.60
N LEU A 566 6.40 9.03 7.04
CA LEU A 566 6.12 8.93 5.61
C LEU A 566 4.90 9.79 5.26
N HIS A 567 5.04 10.68 4.27
CA HIS A 567 3.91 11.39 3.69
C HIS A 567 3.10 10.44 2.79
N LEU A 568 1.77 10.45 2.89
CA LEU A 568 0.87 9.72 2.01
C LEU A 568 0.17 10.64 1.01
N ASP A 569 -0.89 10.16 0.32
CA ASP A 569 -1.65 10.99 -0.62
C ASP A 569 -2.25 12.21 0.10
N MET A 570 -2.29 13.34 -0.60
CA MET A 570 -2.82 14.61 -0.08
C MET A 570 -4.03 15.13 -0.87
N ASN A 571 -4.57 14.34 -1.75
CA ASN A 571 -5.79 14.70 -2.45
C ASN A 571 -7.01 14.44 -1.54
N GLN A 572 -7.79 15.46 -1.24
CA GLN A 572 -8.97 15.39 -0.38
C GLN A 572 -9.90 14.21 -0.68
N ARG A 573 -10.01 13.81 -1.95
CA ARG A 573 -10.87 12.69 -2.36
C ARG A 573 -10.20 11.32 -2.22
N HIS A 574 -8.90 11.29 -2.01
CA HIS A 574 -8.11 10.06 -1.92
C HIS A 574 -7.60 9.78 -0.52
N THR A 575 -7.56 10.78 0.35
CA THR A 575 -7.19 10.62 1.75
C THR A 575 -8.36 10.06 2.57
N GLY A 576 -8.08 9.17 3.47
CA GLY A 576 -9.07 8.63 4.40
C GLY A 576 -8.58 7.39 5.13
N PHE A 577 -9.19 7.14 6.27
CA PHE A 577 -9.03 5.95 7.10
C PHE A 577 -10.42 5.45 7.49
N GLU A 578 -10.65 4.16 7.26
CA GLU A 578 -11.92 3.50 7.52
C GLU A 578 -11.69 2.27 8.39
N PHE A 579 -12.47 2.14 9.47
CA PHE A 579 -12.54 0.94 10.29
C PHE A 579 -13.59 -0.04 9.75
N TYR A 580 -13.40 -1.34 10.00
CA TYR A 580 -14.25 -2.41 9.51
C TYR A 580 -14.57 -3.47 10.55
N HIS A 581 -15.76 -4.05 10.41
CA HIS A 581 -16.17 -5.28 11.05
C HIS A 581 -16.93 -6.12 10.02
N ALA A 582 -16.23 -7.05 9.38
CA ALA A 582 -16.83 -7.97 8.42
C ALA A 582 -17.33 -9.24 9.17
N PHE A 583 -18.50 -9.73 8.77
CA PHE A 583 -19.16 -10.86 9.45
C PHE A 583 -20.06 -11.64 8.47
N ARG A 584 -20.41 -12.86 8.86
CA ARG A 584 -21.49 -13.63 8.24
C ARG A 584 -22.71 -13.57 9.15
N PRO A 585 -23.88 -13.12 8.67
CA PRO A 585 -25.10 -13.17 9.46
C PRO A 585 -25.49 -14.62 9.76
N ASP A 586 -25.75 -14.95 11.01
CA ASP A 586 -26.20 -16.28 11.43
C ASP A 586 -27.61 -16.54 10.89
N GLY A 587 -27.82 -17.70 10.23
CA GLY A 587 -29.13 -18.17 9.79
C GLY A 587 -29.82 -17.40 8.67
N ALA A 588 -29.19 -16.40 8.06
CA ALA A 588 -29.77 -15.68 6.93
C ALA A 588 -29.57 -16.43 5.63
N GLU A 589 -30.62 -16.47 4.78
CA GLU A 589 -30.46 -16.79 3.36
C GLU A 589 -29.32 -15.95 2.81
N THR A 590 -28.39 -16.58 2.08
CA THR A 590 -27.19 -15.93 1.57
C THR A 590 -27.56 -14.66 0.84
N PRO A 591 -27.22 -13.46 1.35
CA PRO A 591 -27.58 -12.22 0.68
C PRO A 591 -27.02 -12.25 -0.74
N THR A 592 -27.85 -11.94 -1.74
CA THR A 592 -27.39 -11.74 -3.11
C THR A 592 -26.51 -10.50 -3.13
N VAL A 593 -25.21 -10.70 -3.13
CA VAL A 593 -24.25 -9.62 -3.39
C VAL A 593 -24.33 -9.34 -4.88
N ARG A 594 -24.81 -8.16 -5.26
CA ARG A 594 -24.74 -7.71 -6.66
C ARG A 594 -23.26 -7.44 -6.96
N ASP A 595 -22.80 -7.90 -8.11
CA ASP A 595 -21.44 -7.65 -8.58
C ASP A 595 -21.17 -6.14 -8.80
N ASP A 596 -22.24 -5.37 -9.04
CA ASP A 596 -22.16 -3.92 -9.11
C ASP A 596 -22.49 -3.28 -7.75
N PRO A 597 -21.65 -2.37 -7.24
CA PRO A 597 -22.02 -1.59 -6.08
C PRO A 597 -23.26 -0.76 -6.38
N PRO A 598 -24.23 -0.66 -5.46
CA PRO A 598 -25.40 0.18 -5.68
C PRO A 598 -24.95 1.62 -5.92
N PRO A 599 -25.64 2.37 -6.81
CA PRO A 599 -25.35 3.78 -7.06
C PRO A 599 -25.36 4.55 -5.73
N GLU A 600 -24.32 5.34 -5.50
CA GLU A 600 -24.16 6.08 -4.25
C GLU A 600 -25.15 7.25 -4.19
N PRO A 601 -26.02 7.34 -3.18
CA PRO A 601 -26.74 8.58 -2.92
C PRO A 601 -25.73 9.68 -2.53
N GLU A 602 -25.91 10.87 -3.05
CA GLU A 602 -25.02 12.02 -2.75
C GLU A 602 -24.84 12.31 -1.24
N THR A 603 -25.80 11.93 -0.42
CA THR A 603 -25.79 12.08 1.03
C THR A 603 -24.78 11.20 1.77
N ARG A 604 -24.26 10.14 1.14
CA ARG A 604 -23.32 9.20 1.78
C ARG A 604 -21.92 9.77 2.01
N ARG A 605 -21.52 10.83 1.31
CA ARG A 605 -20.19 11.45 1.53
C ARG A 605 -20.01 12.01 2.93
N GLN A 606 -21.08 12.44 3.58
CA GLN A 606 -21.09 12.98 4.95
C GLN A 606 -21.42 11.92 6.01
N ALA A 607 -21.75 10.69 5.62
CA ALA A 607 -22.02 9.64 6.58
C ALA A 607 -20.73 9.26 7.33
N MET A 608 -20.83 9.08 8.64
CA MET A 608 -19.76 8.56 9.48
C MET A 608 -19.67 7.03 9.36
N HIS A 609 -20.80 6.36 9.33
CA HIS A 609 -20.95 4.91 9.39
C HIS A 609 -21.52 4.33 8.10
N PHE A 610 -21.29 3.04 7.87
CA PHE A 610 -21.88 2.29 6.77
C PHE A 610 -22.11 0.83 7.16
N GLU A 611 -23.01 0.17 6.45
CA GLU A 611 -23.15 -1.28 6.43
C GLU A 611 -23.56 -1.72 5.03
N ILE A 612 -22.78 -2.62 4.43
CA ILE A 612 -23.01 -3.14 3.06
C ILE A 612 -22.72 -4.64 2.98
N GLY A 613 -23.20 -5.30 1.92
CA GLY A 613 -22.66 -6.60 1.51
C GLY A 613 -21.23 -6.42 0.99
N VAL A 614 -20.33 -7.36 1.33
CA VAL A 614 -18.96 -7.31 0.83
C VAL A 614 -18.96 -7.64 -0.66
N PRO A 615 -18.51 -6.73 -1.55
CA PRO A 615 -18.46 -7.01 -2.99
C PRO A 615 -17.56 -8.24 -3.27
N TYR A 616 -17.97 -9.09 -4.20
CA TYR A 616 -17.25 -10.33 -4.60
C TYR A 616 -17.06 -11.37 -3.47
N ALA A 617 -17.79 -11.26 -2.35
CA ALA A 617 -17.76 -12.22 -1.25
C ALA A 617 -19.19 -12.58 -0.82
N ARG A 618 -19.76 -13.57 -1.49
CA ARG A 618 -21.14 -14.00 -1.24
C ARG A 618 -21.37 -14.43 0.21
N GLY A 619 -22.41 -13.92 0.86
CA GLY A 619 -22.76 -14.24 2.25
C GLY A 619 -22.02 -13.42 3.30
N TRP A 620 -21.06 -12.57 2.91
CA TRP A 620 -20.39 -11.66 3.82
C TRP A 620 -21.03 -10.27 3.83
N ARG A 621 -21.09 -9.70 5.02
CA ARG A 621 -21.44 -8.28 5.25
C ARG A 621 -20.28 -7.58 5.93
N VAL A 622 -20.19 -6.28 5.75
CA VAL A 622 -19.24 -5.44 6.46
C VAL A 622 -19.95 -4.18 6.92
N ARG A 623 -19.75 -3.86 8.18
CA ARG A 623 -20.07 -2.57 8.77
C ARG A 623 -18.79 -1.85 9.15
N GLY A 624 -18.83 -0.52 9.24
CA GLY A 624 -17.64 0.21 9.58
C GLY A 624 -17.89 1.70 9.70
N ARG A 625 -16.84 2.44 10.06
CA ARG A 625 -16.86 3.90 10.18
C ARG A 625 -15.56 4.54 9.72
N LYS A 626 -15.61 5.84 9.45
CA LYS A 626 -14.41 6.64 9.24
C LYS A 626 -13.68 6.91 10.56
N LEU A 627 -12.40 7.23 10.47
CA LEU A 627 -11.65 7.79 11.60
C LEU A 627 -12.22 9.17 11.97
N ALA A 628 -12.43 10.05 10.99
CA ALA A 628 -13.03 11.36 11.19
C ALA A 628 -14.15 11.61 10.18
N ARG A 629 -15.27 12.21 10.63
CA ARG A 629 -16.48 12.45 9.83
C ARG A 629 -16.21 13.27 8.57
N ASN A 630 -15.36 14.27 8.68
CA ASN A 630 -15.02 15.17 7.59
C ASN A 630 -14.05 14.60 6.56
N MET A 631 -13.54 13.40 6.74
CA MET A 631 -12.92 12.65 5.66
C MET A 631 -13.94 12.40 4.55
N THR A 632 -13.62 12.82 3.33
CA THR A 632 -14.54 12.72 2.18
C THR A 632 -13.94 11.88 1.05
N PRO A 633 -13.53 10.62 1.30
CA PRO A 633 -13.00 9.77 0.28
C PRO A 633 -14.03 9.53 -0.83
N MET A 634 -13.55 9.37 -2.05
CA MET A 634 -14.42 8.94 -3.15
C MET A 634 -14.97 7.55 -2.85
N ARG A 635 -16.25 7.33 -3.14
CA ARG A 635 -16.90 6.01 -3.05
C ARG A 635 -16.89 5.39 -1.66
N PHE A 636 -17.14 6.18 -0.61
CA PHE A 636 -17.25 5.66 0.75
C PHE A 636 -18.33 4.57 0.89
N PRO A 637 -18.07 3.40 1.51
CA PRO A 637 -16.76 2.90 1.97
C PRO A 637 -15.84 2.59 0.78
N ARG A 638 -14.55 2.86 0.93
CA ARG A 638 -13.62 2.85 -0.19
C ARG A 638 -12.82 1.56 -0.30
N TYR A 639 -11.97 1.28 0.69
CA TYR A 639 -10.92 0.26 0.57
C TYR A 639 -11.44 -1.17 0.64
N ILE A 640 -12.64 -1.39 1.18
CA ILE A 640 -13.32 -2.69 1.13
C ILE A 640 -13.95 -2.99 -0.25
N ARG A 641 -14.02 -2.00 -1.12
CA ARG A 641 -14.43 -2.14 -2.52
C ARG A 641 -13.21 -2.24 -3.41
N ARG A 642 -13.42 -2.52 -4.67
CA ARG A 642 -12.38 -2.46 -5.68
C ARG A 642 -11.96 -1.01 -5.91
N ASP A 643 -10.67 -0.70 -5.70
CA ASP A 643 -10.12 0.65 -5.82
C ASP A 643 -9.13 0.74 -6.99
N PRO A 644 -9.18 1.82 -7.78
CA PRO A 644 -8.17 2.06 -8.83
C PRO A 644 -6.82 2.51 -8.29
N ARG A 645 -6.74 2.94 -7.03
CA ARG A 645 -5.53 3.45 -6.36
C ARG A 645 -5.01 2.44 -5.35
N ASP A 646 -3.72 2.48 -5.11
CA ASP A 646 -3.09 1.75 -4.03
C ASP A 646 -3.62 2.19 -2.65
N PHE A 647 -3.62 1.26 -1.71
CA PHE A 647 -4.07 1.50 -0.35
C PHE A 647 -3.41 0.50 0.62
N PHE A 648 -3.47 0.84 1.88
CA PHE A 648 -3.10 -0.03 2.98
C PHE A 648 -4.34 -0.64 3.62
N TYR A 649 -4.20 -1.84 4.14
CA TYR A 649 -5.23 -2.43 4.98
C TYR A 649 -4.62 -3.16 6.17
N LEU A 650 -5.40 -3.31 7.23
CA LEU A 650 -5.01 -3.95 8.47
C LEU A 650 -5.90 -5.17 8.72
N THR A 651 -5.26 -6.27 9.12
CA THR A 651 -5.95 -7.47 9.58
C THR A 651 -5.57 -7.75 11.02
N LEU A 652 -6.56 -8.04 11.89
CA LEU A 652 -6.27 -8.44 13.26
C LEU A 652 -5.56 -9.77 13.27
N LYS A 653 -4.49 -9.83 14.05
CA LYS A 653 -3.87 -11.09 14.45
C LYS A 653 -4.63 -11.63 15.64
N PRO A 654 -4.83 -12.96 15.77
CA PRO A 654 -5.27 -13.51 17.03
C PRO A 654 -4.21 -13.24 18.10
N VAL A 655 -4.65 -12.94 19.32
CA VAL A 655 -3.79 -12.71 20.47
C VAL A 655 -4.35 -13.46 21.69
N LEU A 656 -3.46 -13.94 22.55
CA LEU A 656 -3.86 -14.63 23.77
C LEU A 656 -4.43 -13.64 24.80
N PRO A 657 -5.38 -14.07 25.63
CA PRO A 657 -5.90 -15.43 25.81
C PRO A 657 -6.84 -15.95 24.71
N GLY A 658 -7.30 -15.12 23.77
CA GLY A 658 -8.18 -15.51 22.68
C GLY A 658 -9.64 -15.70 23.12
N ARG A 659 -10.35 -16.58 22.44
CA ARG A 659 -11.78 -16.84 22.73
C ARG A 659 -11.95 -17.55 24.07
N HIS A 660 -13.02 -17.17 24.77
CA HIS A 660 -13.49 -17.95 25.92
C HIS A 660 -13.92 -19.36 25.49
N LEU A 661 -13.64 -20.36 26.35
CA LEU A 661 -14.27 -21.67 26.21
C LEU A 661 -15.72 -21.55 26.67
N VAL A 662 -16.65 -21.95 25.81
CA VAL A 662 -18.06 -22.12 26.20
C VAL A 662 -18.25 -23.56 26.60
N VAL A 663 -18.59 -23.81 27.88
CA VAL A 663 -18.96 -25.15 28.35
C VAL A 663 -20.45 -25.37 28.04
N GLU A 664 -20.81 -26.59 27.58
CA GLU A 664 -22.17 -26.94 27.09
C GLU A 664 -23.32 -26.72 28.09
N ASP A 665 -23.04 -26.55 29.37
CA ASP A 665 -24.06 -26.38 30.42
C ASP A 665 -24.45 -24.91 30.70
N GLY A 666 -23.98 -23.96 29.90
CA GLY A 666 -24.38 -22.55 29.99
C GLY A 666 -23.90 -21.83 31.24
N ALA A 667 -23.01 -22.40 32.01
CA ALA A 667 -22.31 -21.74 33.10
C ALA A 667 -21.23 -20.81 32.45
N GLU A 668 -21.58 -19.53 32.28
CA GLU A 668 -20.56 -18.52 32.05
C GLU A 668 -19.64 -18.48 33.25
N GLY A 669 -18.36 -18.73 33.09
CA GLY A 669 -17.38 -18.43 34.12
C GLY A 669 -16.22 -19.40 34.28
N GLU A 670 -16.33 -20.62 33.80
CA GLU A 670 -15.28 -21.63 34.03
C GLU A 670 -14.54 -22.00 32.73
N GLY A 671 -14.04 -21.05 31.99
CA GLY A 671 -13.39 -21.35 30.74
C GLY A 671 -12.61 -20.19 30.13
N VAL A 672 -12.26 -19.19 30.94
CA VAL A 672 -11.34 -18.13 30.53
C VAL A 672 -9.94 -18.70 30.59
N PHE A 673 -9.19 -18.62 29.52
CA PHE A 673 -7.77 -18.90 29.57
C PHE A 673 -7.08 -17.85 30.44
N ASP A 674 -6.52 -18.27 31.57
CA ASP A 674 -5.65 -17.43 32.36
C ASP A 674 -4.30 -17.22 31.66
N THR A 675 -3.70 -16.06 31.86
CA THR A 675 -2.33 -15.85 31.44
C THR A 675 -1.37 -16.49 32.42
N HIS A 676 -0.40 -17.22 31.92
CA HIS A 676 0.63 -17.78 32.79
C HIS A 676 1.64 -16.72 33.15
N GLY A 677 1.96 -16.59 34.44
CA GLY A 677 2.96 -15.65 34.93
C GLY A 677 4.37 -16.13 34.61
N LEU A 678 4.77 -15.97 33.35
CA LEU A 678 6.13 -16.23 32.91
C LEU A 678 7.04 -15.05 33.27
N PRO A 679 8.39 -15.23 33.19
CA PRO A 679 9.35 -14.15 33.40
C PRO A 679 9.16 -12.93 32.53
N HIS A 680 8.33 -13.01 31.50
CA HIS A 680 7.83 -11.86 30.75
C HIS A 680 6.44 -11.54 31.22
N ALA A 681 6.34 -10.61 32.11
CA ALA A 681 5.05 -10.13 32.58
C ALA A 681 4.30 -9.27 31.56
N GLY A 682 4.91 -8.93 30.43
CA GLY A 682 4.34 -8.06 29.41
C GLY A 682 3.22 -8.71 28.60
N TRP A 683 2.39 -7.89 27.97
CA TRP A 683 1.43 -8.28 26.96
C TRP A 683 2.02 -7.98 25.55
N PRO A 684 1.77 -8.77 24.52
CA PRO A 684 0.89 -9.95 24.47
C PRO A 684 1.55 -11.17 25.10
N HIS A 685 0.70 -12.00 25.74
CA HIS A 685 1.18 -13.20 26.39
C HIS A 685 1.56 -14.27 25.37
N ALA A 686 2.63 -15.01 25.66
CA ALA A 686 3.05 -16.13 24.83
C ALA A 686 2.24 -17.40 25.13
N PHE A 687 1.72 -17.53 26.37
CA PHE A 687 0.95 -18.66 26.85
C PHE A 687 -0.29 -18.19 27.58
N ALA A 688 -1.37 -18.95 27.42
CA ALA A 688 -2.58 -18.82 28.21
C ALA A 688 -3.04 -20.21 28.62
N ARG A 689 -3.38 -20.42 29.90
CA ARG A 689 -3.82 -21.71 30.41
C ARG A 689 -5.24 -21.64 30.92
N THR A 690 -5.90 -22.78 30.88
CA THR A 690 -7.19 -23.04 31.54
C THR A 690 -7.29 -24.52 31.86
N TRP A 691 -8.36 -24.91 32.54
CA TRP A 691 -8.68 -26.31 32.77
C TRP A 691 -10.14 -26.61 32.50
N LEU A 692 -10.42 -27.84 32.21
CA LEU A 692 -11.78 -28.36 32.10
C LEU A 692 -11.96 -29.45 33.14
N GLY A 693 -13.13 -29.50 33.80
CA GLY A 693 -13.43 -30.47 34.87
C GLY A 693 -13.29 -29.86 36.26
N ALA A 694 -12.77 -30.63 37.21
CA ALA A 694 -12.67 -30.21 38.61
C ALA A 694 -11.70 -29.02 38.78
N PRO A 695 -12.03 -27.96 39.58
CA PRO A 695 -11.14 -26.84 39.83
C PRO A 695 -9.86 -27.30 40.53
N PRO A 696 -8.73 -26.58 40.34
CA PRO A 696 -7.51 -26.82 41.08
C PRO A 696 -7.77 -26.65 42.59
N SER A 697 -7.17 -27.48 43.43
CA SER A 697 -7.27 -27.36 44.89
C SER A 697 -6.49 -26.12 45.38
N GLU A 698 -7.10 -25.31 46.26
CA GLU A 698 -6.40 -24.27 47.00
C GLU A 698 -5.57 -24.92 48.13
N GLY A 699 -4.32 -25.33 47.88
CA GLY A 699 -3.40 -25.84 48.92
C GLY A 699 -2.35 -26.83 48.41
N GLU A 700 -1.33 -27.07 49.26
CA GLU A 700 -0.30 -28.10 49.02
C GLU A 700 -0.92 -29.52 49.15
N GLY A 701 -1.26 -30.14 48.05
CA GLY A 701 -1.77 -31.49 47.95
C GLY A 701 -2.05 -31.92 46.53
N GLU A 702 -2.07 -33.24 46.27
CA GLU A 702 -2.47 -33.77 44.96
C GLU A 702 -3.88 -33.28 44.61
N PRO A 703 -4.08 -32.83 43.35
CA PRO A 703 -5.39 -32.33 42.92
C PRO A 703 -6.46 -33.44 42.99
N GLU A 704 -7.46 -33.24 43.85
CA GLU A 704 -8.62 -34.14 43.90
C GLU A 704 -9.57 -33.82 42.75
N GLY A 705 -9.64 -34.71 41.76
CA GLY A 705 -10.63 -34.68 40.69
C GLY A 705 -10.07 -34.78 39.29
N GLU A 706 -10.93 -35.23 38.38
CA GLU A 706 -10.59 -35.37 36.96
C GLU A 706 -10.58 -34.00 36.28
N ARG A 707 -9.43 -33.58 35.72
CA ARG A 707 -9.30 -32.36 34.93
C ARG A 707 -8.42 -32.59 33.73
N THR A 708 -8.61 -31.72 32.72
CA THR A 708 -7.71 -31.55 31.60
C THR A 708 -7.16 -30.14 31.64
N TRP A 709 -5.85 -29.98 31.72
CA TRP A 709 -5.18 -28.72 31.49
C TRP A 709 -5.11 -28.44 29.99
N LEU A 710 -5.45 -27.23 29.61
CA LEU A 710 -5.30 -26.71 28.26
C LEU A 710 -4.37 -25.49 28.28
N VAL A 711 -3.34 -25.51 27.45
CA VAL A 711 -2.42 -24.40 27.29
C VAL A 711 -2.43 -23.98 25.84
N ARG A 712 -2.92 -22.77 25.56
CA ARG A 712 -2.72 -22.10 24.27
C ARG A 712 -1.34 -21.49 24.23
N ILE A 713 -0.65 -21.68 23.12
CA ILE A 713 0.69 -21.18 22.84
C ILE A 713 0.60 -20.37 21.58
N ASP A 714 0.97 -19.08 21.67
CA ASP A 714 1.09 -18.23 20.48
C ASP A 714 2.45 -18.51 19.81
N PRO A 715 2.48 -19.22 18.66
CA PRO A 715 3.73 -19.58 18.01
C PRO A 715 4.47 -18.38 17.39
N THR A 716 3.88 -17.19 17.40
CA THR A 716 4.54 -15.94 16.99
C THR A 716 5.22 -15.21 18.14
N ARG A 717 4.87 -15.57 19.40
CA ARG A 717 5.42 -15.01 20.64
C ARG A 717 6.27 -16.01 21.41
N ALA A 718 5.96 -17.29 21.26
CA ALA A 718 6.74 -18.42 21.75
C ALA A 718 7.04 -19.33 20.56
N VAL A 719 8.10 -18.99 19.82
CA VAL A 719 8.44 -19.66 18.57
C VAL A 719 9.00 -21.06 18.85
N PRO A 720 8.37 -22.15 18.36
CA PRO A 720 8.86 -23.49 18.59
C PRO A 720 10.11 -23.76 17.75
N ALA A 721 11.19 -24.18 18.42
CA ALA A 721 12.47 -24.54 17.81
C ALA A 721 12.95 -25.89 18.33
N PRO A 722 13.39 -26.84 17.49
CA PRO A 722 14.03 -28.06 17.91
C PRO A 722 15.40 -27.77 18.51
N LEU A 723 15.70 -28.32 19.71
CA LEU A 723 16.98 -28.13 20.37
C LEU A 723 18.19 -28.79 19.68
N ALA A 724 17.96 -29.72 18.75
CA ALA A 724 18.99 -30.46 18.03
C ALA A 724 18.97 -30.24 16.52
N GLY A 725 18.84 -29.01 16.06
CA GLY A 725 18.84 -28.65 14.64
C GLY A 725 18.86 -27.16 14.45
N GLU A 726 19.09 -26.69 13.24
CA GLU A 726 19.09 -25.27 12.91
C GLU A 726 17.82 -24.61 13.48
N ALA A 727 18.02 -23.65 14.36
CA ALA A 727 16.95 -22.87 14.95
C ALA A 727 16.02 -22.38 13.84
N LEU A 728 14.71 -22.44 14.07
CA LEU A 728 13.72 -21.74 13.24
C LEU A 728 13.96 -20.24 13.42
N ALA A 729 15.01 -19.79 12.88
CA ALA A 729 15.42 -18.40 12.80
C ALA A 729 16.06 -17.63 13.83
N SER A 730 16.82 -16.94 13.85
CA SER A 730 17.25 -15.56 14.04
C SER A 730 18.68 -15.39 13.59
N ASP A 731 18.87 -14.48 12.68
CA ASP A 731 20.20 -13.96 12.37
C ASP A 731 20.81 -13.34 13.64
N GLU A 732 22.05 -13.77 13.93
CA GLU A 732 23.09 -13.12 14.73
C GLU A 732 22.72 -12.55 16.12
N GLY A 733 22.96 -13.33 17.14
CA GLY A 733 22.97 -12.94 18.57
C GLY A 733 22.92 -14.17 19.47
N GLU A 734 23.42 -14.07 20.72
CA GLU A 734 23.20 -15.13 21.71
C GLU A 734 21.71 -15.44 21.79
N ALA A 735 21.33 -16.67 21.45
CA ALA A 735 19.92 -17.08 21.43
C ALA A 735 19.26 -16.81 22.80
N PRO A 736 18.09 -16.16 22.85
CA PRO A 736 17.40 -15.90 24.11
C PRO A 736 17.05 -17.22 24.80
N ALA A 737 17.03 -17.20 26.13
CA ALA A 737 16.68 -18.38 26.91
C ALA A 737 15.22 -18.82 26.60
N PRO A 738 14.95 -20.10 26.36
CA PRO A 738 13.60 -20.58 26.09
C PRO A 738 12.63 -20.28 27.23
N LEU A 739 11.38 -19.96 26.89
CA LEU A 739 10.27 -19.72 27.83
C LEU A 739 9.70 -21.02 28.38
N ALA A 740 9.69 -22.05 27.55
CA ALA A 740 9.14 -23.35 27.88
C ALA A 740 9.79 -24.43 27.03
N TYR A 741 9.62 -25.67 27.45
CA TYR A 741 10.05 -26.87 26.77
C TYR A 741 8.92 -27.88 26.69
N LEU A 742 8.81 -28.61 25.58
CA LEU A 742 8.03 -29.80 25.42
C LEU A 742 9.01 -30.96 25.30
N GLY A 743 9.29 -31.66 26.42
CA GLY A 743 10.22 -32.77 26.47
C GLY A 743 9.62 -34.04 25.93
N GLY A 744 10.47 -35.01 25.59
CA GLY A 744 10.07 -36.39 25.28
C GLY A 744 10.95 -37.04 24.22
N SER A 745 10.91 -38.38 24.24
CA SER A 745 11.66 -39.26 23.31
C SER A 745 11.02 -39.39 21.92
N ALA A 746 10.10 -38.52 21.56
CA ALA A 746 9.33 -38.60 20.33
C ALA A 746 10.26 -38.72 19.11
N ASP A 747 10.08 -39.78 18.33
CA ASP A 747 10.67 -39.94 17.02
C ASP A 747 10.04 -38.87 16.10
N ARG A 748 10.74 -37.75 15.92
CA ARG A 748 10.22 -36.51 15.29
C ARG A 748 9.85 -36.68 13.80
N VAL A 749 10.02 -37.86 13.24
CA VAL A 749 9.96 -38.08 11.80
C VAL A 749 8.98 -39.18 11.38
N ARG A 750 8.47 -39.99 12.29
CA ARG A 750 7.61 -41.15 11.97
C ARG A 750 6.33 -41.19 12.80
N GLY A 751 5.20 -41.03 12.13
CA GLY A 751 3.87 -41.15 12.74
C GLY A 751 2.77 -41.05 11.67
N ALA A 752 1.54 -41.36 12.06
CA ALA A 752 0.37 -41.30 11.18
C ALA A 752 -0.08 -39.87 10.89
N VAL A 753 0.25 -38.92 11.75
CA VAL A 753 0.00 -37.49 11.60
C VAL A 753 1.23 -36.68 11.99
N SER A 754 1.33 -35.48 11.45
CA SER A 754 2.41 -34.55 11.76
C SER A 754 1.86 -33.22 12.22
N LEU A 755 2.49 -32.63 13.24
CA LEU A 755 2.49 -31.17 13.45
C LEU A 755 3.50 -30.57 12.50
N TRP A 756 3.03 -29.73 11.61
CA TRP A 756 3.85 -29.09 10.60
C TRP A 756 3.79 -27.57 10.68
N ALA A 757 4.83 -26.91 10.20
CA ALA A 757 4.94 -25.47 10.07
C ALA A 757 5.21 -25.10 8.61
N GLU A 758 4.42 -24.17 8.07
CA GLU A 758 4.55 -23.64 6.72
C GLU A 758 4.84 -22.15 6.79
N ARG A 759 5.81 -21.69 6.01
CA ARG A 759 6.17 -20.28 5.97
C ARG A 759 5.15 -19.50 5.13
N ARG A 760 4.43 -18.56 5.72
CA ARG A 760 3.48 -17.67 5.02
C ARG A 760 4.23 -16.63 4.21
N LEU A 761 3.56 -16.07 3.20
CA LEU A 761 4.10 -14.90 2.48
C LEU A 761 4.30 -13.71 3.43
N VAL A 762 3.36 -13.48 4.33
CA VAL A 762 3.42 -12.48 5.40
C VAL A 762 2.83 -13.06 6.69
N GLY A 763 3.41 -12.72 7.83
CA GLY A 763 2.92 -13.13 9.14
C GLY A 763 3.59 -14.39 9.70
N GLY A 764 4.81 -14.66 9.28
CA GLY A 764 5.64 -15.72 9.85
C GLY A 764 5.18 -17.14 9.49
N TRP A 765 4.92 -17.97 10.48
CA TRP A 765 4.61 -19.37 10.33
C TRP A 765 3.11 -19.67 10.49
N ARG A 766 2.61 -20.59 9.68
CA ARG A 766 1.33 -21.24 9.88
C ARG A 766 1.57 -22.67 10.37
N PHE A 767 0.89 -23.06 11.43
CA PHE A 767 0.96 -24.40 11.96
C PHE A 767 -0.30 -25.20 11.61
N GLY A 768 -0.16 -26.51 11.49
CA GLY A 768 -1.28 -27.40 11.30
C GLY A 768 -0.93 -28.83 11.72
N VAL A 769 -1.95 -29.64 11.93
CA VAL A 769 -1.82 -31.06 12.26
C VAL A 769 -2.59 -31.89 11.24
N GLY A 770 -1.93 -32.90 10.65
CA GLY A 770 -2.57 -33.77 9.68
C GLY A 770 -1.67 -34.89 9.15
N ALA A 771 -2.28 -35.83 8.42
CA ALA A 771 -1.56 -36.88 7.70
C ALA A 771 -0.94 -36.35 6.42
N GLU A 772 -1.55 -35.35 5.80
CA GLU A 772 -1.03 -34.66 4.62
C GLU A 772 -0.27 -33.41 5.07
N VAL A 773 1.00 -33.37 4.77
CA VAL A 773 1.88 -32.22 5.03
C VAL A 773 1.98 -31.41 3.73
N PRO A 774 1.72 -30.09 3.71
CA PRO A 774 1.92 -29.27 2.53
C PRO A 774 3.34 -29.37 1.99
N GLU A 775 3.53 -29.25 0.67
CA GLU A 775 4.82 -29.47 0.01
C GLU A 775 5.93 -28.56 0.54
N GLU A 776 5.60 -27.33 0.90
CA GLU A 776 6.54 -26.33 1.43
C GLU A 776 6.64 -26.34 2.97
N ALA A 777 5.88 -27.19 3.65
CA ALA A 777 5.86 -27.23 5.11
C ALA A 777 6.95 -28.14 5.69
N GLN A 778 7.44 -27.76 6.85
CA GLN A 778 8.39 -28.55 7.65
C GLN A 778 7.66 -29.32 8.76
N VAL A 779 8.03 -30.59 8.97
CA VAL A 779 7.52 -31.38 10.07
C VAL A 779 8.23 -30.96 11.37
N VAL A 780 7.45 -30.52 12.35
CA VAL A 780 7.93 -30.15 13.69
C VAL A 780 7.92 -31.36 14.64
N LEU A 781 6.79 -32.08 14.69
CA LEU A 781 6.61 -33.32 15.47
C LEU A 781 5.78 -34.31 14.65
N ALA A 782 5.99 -35.61 14.85
CA ALA A 782 5.17 -36.63 14.26
C ALA A 782 4.75 -37.67 15.34
N GLY A 783 3.56 -38.26 15.18
CA GLY A 783 3.00 -39.21 16.12
C GLY A 783 1.69 -39.80 15.65
N ASP A 784 0.94 -40.39 16.56
CA ASP A 784 -0.37 -40.95 16.30
C ASP A 784 -1.48 -39.89 16.40
N ALA A 785 -2.50 -40.00 15.55
CA ALA A 785 -3.67 -39.14 15.63
C ALA A 785 -4.44 -39.39 16.94
N LEU A 786 -4.82 -38.31 17.63
CA LEU A 786 -5.67 -38.42 18.80
C LEU A 786 -7.10 -38.81 18.38
N ALA A 787 -7.54 -39.92 18.86
CA ALA A 787 -8.91 -40.41 18.66
C ALA A 787 -9.76 -40.17 19.92
N ARG A 788 -11.09 -40.10 19.76
CA ARG A 788 -12.01 -40.08 20.90
C ARG A 788 -11.90 -41.35 21.71
N GLY A 789 -11.92 -41.22 23.05
CA GLY A 789 -11.76 -42.33 23.97
C GLY A 789 -10.34 -42.89 24.05
N SER A 790 -9.34 -42.16 23.55
CA SER A 790 -7.93 -42.51 23.69
C SER A 790 -7.48 -42.41 25.14
N ASP A 791 -6.60 -43.36 25.55
CA ASP A 791 -5.95 -43.32 26.86
C ASP A 791 -4.74 -42.39 26.93
N ALA A 792 -4.50 -41.61 25.92
CA ALA A 792 -3.39 -40.67 25.86
C ALA A 792 -3.36 -39.72 27.06
N GLY A 793 -2.20 -39.54 27.67
CA GLY A 793 -1.98 -38.64 28.80
C GLY A 793 -1.84 -37.18 28.40
N ALA A 794 -1.31 -36.93 27.21
CA ALA A 794 -1.14 -35.59 26.65
C ALA A 794 -1.26 -35.60 25.12
N ALA A 795 -1.61 -34.43 24.56
CA ALA A 795 -1.72 -34.22 23.11
C ALA A 795 -1.44 -32.76 22.78
N ILE A 796 -1.11 -32.51 21.51
CA ILE A 796 -0.93 -31.16 20.97
C ILE A 796 -1.65 -31.02 19.62
N GLY A 797 -2.32 -29.90 19.43
CA GLY A 797 -3.02 -29.57 18.18
C GLY A 797 -2.91 -28.10 17.85
N VAL A 798 -3.64 -27.68 16.82
CA VAL A 798 -3.75 -26.29 16.40
C VAL A 798 -5.22 -25.92 16.38
N ASP A 799 -5.58 -24.79 17.02
CA ASP A 799 -6.96 -24.30 17.04
C ASP A 799 -7.31 -23.50 15.77
N ASP A 800 -8.57 -23.11 15.66
CA ASP A 800 -9.09 -22.34 14.51
C ASP A 800 -8.47 -20.95 14.37
N ASP A 801 -7.85 -20.41 15.41
CA ASP A 801 -7.15 -19.13 15.39
C ASP A 801 -5.65 -19.26 15.04
N GLY A 802 -5.14 -20.50 14.98
CA GLY A 802 -3.76 -20.81 14.63
C GLY A 802 -2.82 -20.91 15.83
N PHE A 803 -3.35 -20.89 17.07
CA PHE A 803 -2.57 -21.16 18.27
C PHE A 803 -2.28 -22.66 18.40
N LEU A 804 -1.10 -22.99 18.91
CA LEU A 804 -0.83 -24.35 19.38
C LEU A 804 -1.63 -24.57 20.67
N VAL A 805 -2.27 -25.72 20.81
CA VAL A 805 -3.00 -26.09 22.03
C VAL A 805 -2.43 -27.38 22.54
N TYR A 806 -1.76 -27.31 23.68
CA TYR A 806 -1.33 -28.45 24.46
C TYR A 806 -2.43 -28.86 25.44
N ALA A 807 -2.73 -30.15 25.55
CA ALA A 807 -3.68 -30.71 26.48
C ALA A 807 -3.02 -31.81 27.31
N GLU A 808 -3.27 -31.82 28.62
CA GLU A 808 -2.75 -32.82 29.54
C GLU A 808 -3.81 -33.21 30.58
N ARG A 809 -4.02 -34.51 30.79
CA ARG A 809 -4.92 -35.04 31.84
C ARG A 809 -4.20 -35.15 33.18
N SER A 810 -4.84 -34.70 34.25
CA SER A 810 -4.38 -34.95 35.63
C SER A 810 -4.70 -36.37 36.12
N ALA A 811 -5.75 -36.99 35.55
CA ALA A 811 -6.20 -38.37 35.93
C ALA A 811 -6.94 -39.01 34.75
N PRO A 812 -7.01 -40.37 34.69
CA PRO A 812 -7.87 -41.06 33.73
C PRO A 812 -9.34 -40.68 33.93
N GLY A 813 -10.10 -40.53 32.84
CA GLY A 813 -11.55 -40.30 32.92
C GLY A 813 -12.07 -39.28 31.92
N ARG A 814 -11.34 -38.24 31.62
CA ARG A 814 -11.71 -37.25 30.60
C ARG A 814 -11.23 -37.64 29.21
N ASP A 815 -12.00 -37.28 28.19
CA ASP A 815 -11.65 -37.49 26.77
C ASP A 815 -10.89 -36.28 26.24
N LEU A 816 -9.56 -36.38 26.09
CA LEU A 816 -8.72 -35.31 25.56
C LEU A 816 -9.16 -34.80 24.17
N ALA A 817 -9.69 -35.72 23.33
CA ALA A 817 -10.16 -35.31 22.00
C ALA A 817 -11.41 -34.44 22.07
N ALA A 818 -12.31 -34.74 23.04
CA ALA A 818 -13.49 -33.91 23.28
C ALA A 818 -13.09 -32.53 23.86
N ASP A 819 -12.17 -32.53 24.84
CA ASP A 819 -11.70 -31.32 25.50
C ASP A 819 -10.96 -30.39 24.50
N LEU A 820 -10.10 -30.94 23.65
CA LEU A 820 -9.44 -30.17 22.57
C LEU A 820 -10.42 -29.65 21.52
N ALA A 821 -11.49 -30.40 21.20
CA ALA A 821 -12.53 -29.96 20.29
C ALA A 821 -13.29 -28.75 20.86
N LEU A 822 -13.51 -28.65 22.16
CA LEU A 822 -14.07 -27.46 22.83
C LEU A 822 -13.15 -26.25 22.67
N ALA A 823 -11.83 -26.46 22.69
CA ALA A 823 -10.84 -25.42 22.46
C ALA A 823 -10.68 -24.99 20.97
N GLY A 824 -11.49 -25.56 20.06
CA GLY A 824 -11.42 -25.27 18.63
C GLY A 824 -10.38 -26.06 17.85
N VAL A 825 -9.83 -27.13 18.45
CA VAL A 825 -8.84 -28.00 17.80
C VAL A 825 -9.55 -29.13 17.05
N ARG A 826 -9.30 -29.20 15.73
CA ARG A 826 -9.95 -30.23 14.88
C ARG A 826 -9.13 -31.50 14.72
N ALA A 827 -7.82 -31.37 14.85
CA ALA A 827 -6.88 -32.47 14.75
C ALA A 827 -5.75 -32.29 15.77
N ALA A 828 -5.38 -33.34 16.45
CA ALA A 828 -4.29 -33.31 17.41
C ALA A 828 -3.43 -34.59 17.31
N LEU A 829 -2.18 -34.42 17.71
CA LEU A 829 -1.16 -35.45 17.79
C LEU A 829 -1.04 -35.91 19.23
N VAL A 830 -1.05 -37.22 19.44
CA VAL A 830 -0.79 -37.85 20.77
C VAL A 830 0.69 -37.67 21.12
N LEU A 831 0.94 -37.16 22.31
CA LEU A 831 2.30 -37.05 22.83
C LEU A 831 2.69 -38.31 23.60
N PRO A 832 3.95 -38.76 23.54
CA PRO A 832 4.47 -39.84 24.40
C PRO A 832 4.30 -39.54 25.89
N ASP A 833 4.27 -40.60 26.71
CA ASP A 833 4.01 -40.46 28.16
C ASP A 833 5.07 -39.65 28.91
N ASP A 834 6.28 -39.56 28.36
CA ASP A 834 7.39 -38.74 28.85
C ASP A 834 7.42 -37.33 28.29
N ALA A 835 6.59 -36.99 27.27
CA ALA A 835 6.51 -35.69 26.69
C ALA A 835 5.52 -34.80 27.42
N ARG A 836 6.04 -33.87 28.19
CA ARG A 836 5.27 -32.88 28.97
C ARG A 836 5.73 -31.47 28.71
N LEU A 837 4.79 -30.53 28.76
CA LEU A 837 5.08 -29.11 28.70
C LEU A 837 5.60 -28.61 30.04
N ALA A 838 6.72 -27.95 30.04
CA ALA A 838 7.30 -27.34 31.23
C ALA A 838 7.71 -25.89 30.92
N PHE A 839 7.33 -24.97 31.79
CA PHE A 839 7.65 -23.56 31.72
C PHE A 839 8.90 -23.27 32.53
N ARG A 840 9.77 -22.39 32.00
CA ARG A 840 10.92 -21.94 32.76
C ARG A 840 10.52 -20.82 33.75
N ALA A 841 10.73 -21.08 35.02
CA ALA A 841 10.52 -20.14 36.12
C ALA A 841 11.84 -19.97 36.88
N GLY A 842 12.67 -19.03 36.50
CA GLY A 842 14.04 -18.88 36.98
C GLY A 842 14.92 -20.08 36.60
N GLU A 843 15.45 -20.82 37.61
CA GLU A 843 16.27 -22.01 37.37
C GLU A 843 15.45 -23.31 37.39
N THR A 844 14.14 -23.25 37.73
CA THR A 844 13.26 -24.41 37.78
C THR A 844 12.36 -24.51 36.57
N LEU A 845 11.87 -25.73 36.27
CA LEU A 845 10.85 -26.00 35.28
C LEU A 845 9.55 -26.40 36.00
N ALA A 846 8.44 -25.76 35.62
CA ALA A 846 7.13 -26.03 36.19
C ALA A 846 6.12 -26.44 35.12
N GLY A 847 5.21 -27.37 35.45
CA GLY A 847 4.12 -27.79 34.59
C GLY A 847 2.94 -26.80 34.57
N PRO A 848 1.90 -27.04 33.76
CA PRO A 848 0.68 -26.21 33.75
C PRO A 848 -0.04 -26.13 35.11
N ASP A 849 0.19 -27.08 35.98
CA ASP A 849 -0.29 -27.18 37.34
C ASP A 849 0.64 -26.56 38.41
N GLU A 850 1.75 -25.89 37.98
CA GLU A 850 2.76 -25.28 38.84
C GLU A 850 3.65 -26.27 39.64
N TYR A 851 3.55 -27.56 39.41
CA TYR A 851 4.49 -28.53 39.97
C TYR A 851 5.82 -28.53 39.18
N GLU A 852 6.92 -28.70 39.94
CA GLU A 852 8.25 -28.88 39.36
C GLU A 852 8.32 -30.10 38.44
N ARG A 853 8.94 -29.96 37.30
CA ARG A 853 9.11 -30.98 36.28
C ARG A 853 10.56 -31.09 35.83
N GLU A 854 11.01 -32.34 35.66
CA GLU A 854 12.27 -32.60 34.98
C GLU A 854 12.02 -32.79 33.47
N VAL A 855 12.73 -32.08 32.65
CA VAL A 855 12.69 -32.18 31.17
C VAL A 855 14.10 -32.34 30.63
N ASP A 856 14.32 -33.38 29.83
CA ASP A 856 15.57 -33.53 29.08
C ASP A 856 15.62 -32.48 27.97
N GLU A 857 16.30 -31.39 28.23
CA GLU A 857 16.45 -30.27 27.32
C GLU A 857 17.08 -30.68 25.96
N ALA A 858 17.91 -31.74 25.96
CA ALA A 858 18.56 -32.22 24.74
C ALA A 858 17.61 -32.85 23.71
N THR A 859 16.43 -33.26 24.14
CA THR A 859 15.41 -33.93 23.31
C THR A 859 14.12 -33.12 23.16
N ALA A 860 14.04 -31.94 23.81
CA ALA A 860 12.82 -31.15 23.87
C ALA A 860 12.66 -30.21 22.65
N LEU A 861 11.42 -29.85 22.38
CA LEU A 861 11.05 -28.70 21.58
C LEU A 861 11.08 -27.46 22.48
N ALA A 862 11.94 -26.50 22.19
CA ALA A 862 12.03 -25.24 22.92
C ALA A 862 11.06 -24.20 22.36
N PHE A 863 10.51 -23.34 23.22
CA PHE A 863 9.72 -22.16 22.85
C PHE A 863 10.49 -20.89 23.16
N LEU A 864 10.92 -20.20 22.10
CA LEU A 864 11.75 -19.00 22.18
C LEU A 864 10.89 -17.73 22.28
N PRO A 865 11.28 -16.74 23.12
CA PRO A 865 10.50 -15.53 23.28
C PRO A 865 10.58 -14.58 22.09
N ASP A 866 9.41 -14.03 21.70
CA ASP A 866 9.33 -12.87 20.79
C ASP A 866 8.10 -12.01 21.16
N THR A 867 8.26 -11.09 22.10
CA THR A 867 7.18 -10.26 22.65
C THR A 867 7.24 -8.80 22.22
N ARG A 868 8.27 -8.38 21.50
CA ARG A 868 8.41 -6.98 21.03
C ARG A 868 7.43 -6.68 19.89
N PRO A 869 7.04 -5.39 19.69
CA PRO A 869 6.35 -5.00 18.48
C PRO A 869 7.17 -5.42 17.25
N PRO A 870 6.55 -6.08 16.26
CA PRO A 870 7.25 -6.55 15.05
C PRO A 870 7.47 -5.40 14.08
N THR A 871 8.32 -4.46 14.47
CA THR A 871 8.67 -3.27 13.69
C THR A 871 10.16 -2.99 13.77
N GLU A 872 10.69 -2.30 12.78
CA GLU A 872 12.10 -1.94 12.71
C GLU A 872 12.33 -0.64 11.93
N VAL A 873 13.46 0.00 12.18
CA VAL A 873 13.96 1.07 11.32
C VAL A 873 14.62 0.44 10.11
N LEU A 874 14.04 0.68 8.95
CA LEU A 874 14.56 0.19 7.68
C LEU A 874 15.79 0.99 7.27
N PHE A 875 16.88 0.30 6.92
CA PHE A 875 18.15 0.89 6.48
C PHE A 875 18.66 2.00 7.44
N PRO A 876 18.96 1.68 8.69
CA PRO A 876 19.31 2.68 9.72
C PRO A 876 20.55 3.49 9.40
N ASP A 877 21.44 2.99 8.55
CA ASP A 877 22.70 3.64 8.16
C ASP A 877 22.53 4.70 7.06
N VAL A 878 21.33 4.84 6.51
CA VAL A 878 21.04 5.88 5.52
C VAL A 878 20.83 7.21 6.22
N GLU A 879 21.78 8.12 6.06
CA GLU A 879 21.72 9.45 6.64
C GLU A 879 21.11 10.47 5.69
N PRO A 880 20.33 11.44 6.22
CA PRO A 880 19.83 12.55 5.43
C PRO A 880 20.94 13.39 4.80
N ARG A 881 20.81 13.70 3.52
CA ARG A 881 21.76 14.52 2.75
C ARG A 881 21.04 15.76 2.20
N PRO A 882 20.98 16.84 2.98
CA PRO A 882 20.18 18.04 2.64
C PRO A 882 20.64 18.75 1.37
N TYR A 883 21.89 18.54 0.96
CA TYR A 883 22.46 19.18 -0.24
C TYR A 883 22.35 18.33 -1.51
N MET A 884 21.94 17.07 -1.41
CA MET A 884 21.73 16.23 -2.58
C MET A 884 20.50 16.69 -3.34
N TYR A 885 20.71 17.14 -4.56
CA TYR A 885 19.61 17.51 -5.44
C TYR A 885 19.12 16.29 -6.23
N TRP A 886 17.88 15.94 -6.01
CA TRP A 886 17.22 14.85 -6.74
C TRP A 886 16.13 15.39 -7.67
N GLY A 887 16.19 16.62 -8.01
CA GLY A 887 15.17 17.34 -8.75
C GLY A 887 13.86 17.48 -7.95
N PRO A 888 12.89 18.20 -8.45
CA PRO A 888 11.59 18.30 -7.82
C PRO A 888 10.93 16.91 -7.80
N MET A 889 10.96 16.25 -6.66
CA MET A 889 10.36 14.93 -6.49
C MET A 889 8.84 14.94 -6.70
N GLN A 890 8.24 16.13 -6.60
CA GLN A 890 6.81 16.31 -6.81
C GLN A 890 6.38 16.19 -8.25
N ASP A 891 7.30 16.42 -9.20
CA ASP A 891 6.97 16.63 -10.62
C ASP A 891 7.76 15.73 -11.56
N THR A 892 8.37 14.67 -11.10
CA THR A 892 9.01 13.69 -11.95
C THR A 892 7.97 12.91 -12.75
N ARG A 893 7.30 13.62 -13.63
CA ARG A 893 6.60 13.00 -14.74
C ARG A 893 7.62 12.86 -15.86
N VAL A 894 8.27 11.73 -15.97
CA VAL A 894 9.23 11.41 -17.05
C VAL A 894 8.67 11.81 -18.42
N ARG A 895 7.37 11.75 -18.62
CA ARG A 895 6.68 12.10 -19.85
C ARG A 895 6.64 13.59 -20.19
N TYR A 896 6.86 14.49 -19.22
CA TYR A 896 6.73 15.94 -19.43
C TYR A 896 8.06 16.66 -19.43
N PHE A 897 9.13 16.06 -18.96
CA PHE A 897 10.48 16.61 -18.91
C PHE A 897 11.35 15.96 -19.98
N ARG A 898 10.90 16.00 -21.22
CA ARG A 898 11.57 15.38 -22.36
C ARG A 898 12.97 15.96 -22.63
N ASP A 899 13.16 17.22 -22.29
CA ASP A 899 14.36 17.96 -22.64
C ASP A 899 15.47 17.89 -21.60
N GLU A 900 15.18 17.33 -20.42
CA GLU A 900 16.15 17.30 -19.31
C GLU A 900 16.97 16.00 -19.24
N GLY A 901 16.61 14.98 -20.01
CA GLY A 901 17.26 13.66 -19.95
C GLY A 901 17.11 12.97 -18.59
N PRO A 902 17.80 11.85 -18.38
CA PRO A 902 17.83 11.20 -17.07
C PRO A 902 18.51 12.13 -16.07
N ARG A 903 17.84 12.33 -14.93
CA ARG A 903 18.35 13.25 -13.90
C ARG A 903 19.58 12.65 -13.23
N ARG A 904 20.61 13.48 -13.11
CA ARG A 904 21.85 13.12 -12.44
C ARG A 904 21.70 13.28 -10.92
N PHE A 905 22.39 12.44 -10.19
CA PHE A 905 22.67 12.70 -8.80
C PHE A 905 23.77 13.76 -8.73
N THR A 906 23.51 14.90 -8.10
CA THR A 906 24.53 15.89 -7.83
C THR A 906 25.11 15.64 -6.43
N SER A 907 26.44 15.58 -6.35
CA SER A 907 27.11 15.51 -5.05
C SER A 907 27.07 16.88 -4.35
N PRO A 908 27.24 16.94 -3.02
CA PRO A 908 27.39 18.19 -2.31
C PRO A 908 28.51 19.08 -2.87
N ASP A 909 29.61 18.48 -3.30
CA ASP A 909 30.77 19.19 -3.87
C ASP A 909 30.49 19.82 -5.24
N GLU A 910 29.53 19.28 -6.01
CA GLU A 910 29.12 19.86 -7.30
C GLU A 910 28.19 21.06 -7.13
N VAL A 911 27.48 21.16 -5.98
CA VAL A 911 26.61 22.29 -5.67
C VAL A 911 27.39 23.49 -5.16
N GLU A 912 28.48 23.28 -4.38
CA GLU A 912 29.34 24.36 -3.90
C GLU A 912 30.21 25.00 -5.00
N GLY A 913 30.55 24.24 -6.06
CA GLY A 913 31.34 24.76 -7.18
C GLY A 913 30.57 25.62 -8.19
N GLY A 914 29.21 25.64 -8.09
CA GLY A 914 28.37 26.42 -9.01
C GLY A 914 28.03 27.85 -8.58
N GLU A 915 28.34 28.24 -7.35
CA GLU A 915 28.06 29.59 -6.83
C GLU A 915 29.16 30.62 -7.12
N ASP A 916 30.35 30.18 -7.57
CA ASP A 916 31.50 31.07 -7.79
C ASP A 916 31.74 31.53 -9.27
N GLU A 917 30.89 31.13 -10.23
CA GLU A 917 31.00 31.55 -11.61
C GLU A 917 29.93 32.60 -12.03
N GLY A 918 29.43 33.40 -11.12
CA GLY A 918 28.40 34.41 -11.38
C GLY A 918 28.69 35.79 -10.79
N GLU A 919 29.86 36.43 -11.14
CA GLU A 919 30.03 37.89 -11.16
C GLU A 919 30.23 38.40 -12.58
#